data_4d2fbaf7e2fe5b350486e733a7fa0b26
#
_entry.id   4d2fbaf7e2fe5b350486e733a7fa0b26
#
_cell.length_a   1.000
_cell.length_b   1.000
_cell.length_c   1.000
_cell.angle_alpha   90.00
_cell.angle_beta   90.00
_cell.angle_gamma   90.00
#
_symmetry.space_group_name_H-M   'P 1'
#
loop_
_entity.id
_entity.type
_entity.pdbx_description
1 polymer ?
#
loop_
_entity_poly.entity_id
_entity_poly.type
_entity_poly.pdbx_seq_one_letter_code
_entity_poly.pdbx_strand_id
1 'polypeptide(L)'
;MSHKIRRPLHDGMQLVHALWFDLALLDEAETRRRVLRHWAPGARLHSVQDGFLLLLATPRYAQCAALDGLPLCEQAGILSSAPLAADERAATPPSGIWLVRAAQAQLISLVAAPRIDPATWLDLRAIPLHAPLRPPPVTATAASTALLETLAVRDIFADALAPPSEQREAFLRQVDKAQHGAKAMRHGAGIALAVAGVAGVAAVLLGAIPLGLIKLFGGGKQAASAPADVRRQQRPASALQQRLAALATRLAIMTRASRVIGWRQAAYLRKMMHLLEQGDVKEALRHAIPLDTLSPARRPAFGTPRPRTSLEISGPGQASSSISLGGELEQYLRGTYRTTFERLDREGKIDEATYVLAELLKCGSEAVDYLEKKGRIKQAAQLAETMELAPEVAVRLWCMAGDVERAVTLARLGQAFAAAVQLLERRKSPQAPEMRLLWAEDLALRGQLSEAAEAIWPLPEQQDKALAWLLEGERTGGVLGMRALLKKLALLPASLADSEAAVQQLLDDDSDEGAQQRMRLGTELLALSPHSPATRRVAAELMHPLLADRMGERIAFDKKSMSKLLSLSDGAVLRADLPALTLPALVPPQELSKRRRPLRVHLAERGLLTIHDARRLPDGHYLLALGEGGVVRIDRHGRQLAQFPVPATRLVMAAGGQRALALVQRDSMWRVSRIDLIARKVSDWIIQPLRFWADNYDGLIWNAVIDNRLVAIDSSKDQLVVSWQVADLPGRVVAFQEELDVQTLLLATAEGIQQWRYQLPARRLLQRDSFPHPRDPVLALLPHSARDAPTLVREMGEGAHQYLQVHHGGATAPITLPLQVICYFPEVTQAAGFLLVRSHPDDNSTLACLVADGRTGTILAQLQLDECDATRVHVNDGHILLCDDAGRLIDIDCENSQVHTLTLA
;
A
#
# COMPACT_ATOMS: atom_id res chain seq x y z
N MET A 1 -10.98 -46.56 -13.95
CA MET A 1 -9.99 -45.92 -14.85
C MET A 1 -9.50 -44.68 -14.14
N SER A 2 -8.26 -44.64 -13.72
CA SER A 2 -7.70 -43.45 -13.06
C SER A 2 -7.54 -42.38 -14.15
N HIS A 3 -8.34 -41.34 -14.10
CA HIS A 3 -8.13 -40.18 -14.94
C HIS A 3 -6.86 -39.48 -14.42
N LYS A 4 -5.78 -39.55 -15.17
CA LYS A 4 -4.60 -38.71 -14.92
C LYS A 4 -5.02 -37.27 -15.12
N ILE A 5 -4.95 -36.50 -14.03
CA ILE A 5 -5.22 -35.06 -14.04
C ILE A 5 -4.17 -34.40 -14.93
N ARG A 6 -4.62 -33.57 -15.85
CA ARG A 6 -3.82 -32.97 -16.90
C ARG A 6 -3.46 -31.54 -16.56
N ARG A 7 -2.24 -31.15 -16.88
CA ARG A 7 -1.92 -29.69 -16.89
C ARG A 7 -2.70 -29.05 -18.04
N PRO A 8 -3.61 -28.11 -17.78
CA PRO A 8 -4.48 -27.54 -18.81
C PRO A 8 -3.74 -26.60 -19.78
N LEU A 9 -2.48 -26.22 -19.47
CA LEU A 9 -1.67 -25.25 -20.20
C LEU A 9 -0.22 -25.73 -20.28
N HIS A 10 0.51 -25.21 -21.28
CA HIS A 10 1.95 -25.30 -21.31
C HIS A 10 2.54 -24.34 -20.26
N ASP A 11 3.60 -24.78 -19.58
CA ASP A 11 4.28 -24.02 -18.54
C ASP A 11 5.79 -23.91 -18.81
N GLY A 12 6.43 -22.90 -18.21
CA GLY A 12 7.87 -22.64 -18.35
C GLY A 12 8.28 -22.14 -19.72
N MET A 13 9.55 -22.36 -20.07
CA MET A 13 10.13 -22.03 -21.38
C MET A 13 9.75 -23.09 -22.41
N GLN A 14 8.96 -22.71 -23.41
CA GLN A 14 8.50 -23.60 -24.47
C GLN A 14 8.82 -23.00 -25.86
N LEU A 15 8.94 -23.86 -26.85
CA LEU A 15 9.02 -23.44 -28.25
C LEU A 15 7.61 -23.14 -28.76
N VAL A 16 7.23 -21.87 -28.79
CA VAL A 16 5.89 -21.41 -29.16
C VAL A 16 5.79 -21.21 -30.65
N HIS A 17 4.79 -21.85 -31.28
CA HIS A 17 4.53 -21.81 -32.72
C HIS A 17 3.36 -20.90 -33.07
N ALA A 18 2.39 -20.75 -32.16
CA ALA A 18 1.22 -19.94 -32.35
C ALA A 18 0.73 -19.33 -31.03
N LEU A 19 -0.08 -18.30 -31.13
CA LEU A 19 -0.80 -17.67 -30.02
C LEU A 19 -2.30 -17.67 -30.34
N TRP A 20 -3.11 -18.07 -29.38
CA TRP A 20 -4.55 -17.96 -29.52
C TRP A 20 -5.10 -16.90 -28.54
N PHE A 21 -5.99 -16.06 -29.06
CA PHE A 21 -6.60 -14.94 -28.36
C PHE A 21 -8.12 -15.12 -28.33
N ASP A 22 -8.69 -15.24 -27.15
CA ASP A 22 -10.10 -15.51 -26.92
C ASP A 22 -10.92 -14.22 -26.92
N LEU A 23 -11.89 -14.10 -27.84
CA LEU A 23 -12.82 -12.97 -27.92
C LEU A 23 -13.90 -13.02 -26.82
N ALA A 24 -14.11 -14.18 -26.20
CA ALA A 24 -14.99 -14.27 -25.05
C ALA A 24 -14.35 -13.71 -23.77
N LEU A 25 -13.01 -13.67 -23.74
CA LEU A 25 -12.22 -13.17 -22.59
C LEU A 25 -11.78 -11.72 -22.76
N LEU A 26 -11.66 -11.21 -23.98
CA LEU A 26 -11.17 -9.86 -24.30
C LEU A 26 -12.15 -9.21 -25.26
N ASP A 27 -12.30 -7.89 -25.17
CA ASP A 27 -12.99 -7.17 -26.22
C ASP A 27 -12.21 -7.27 -27.53
N GLU A 28 -12.90 -7.09 -28.64
CA GLU A 28 -12.30 -7.24 -29.96
C GLU A 28 -11.17 -6.22 -30.21
N ALA A 29 -11.31 -5.02 -29.70
CA ALA A 29 -10.31 -3.97 -29.89
C ALA A 29 -9.00 -4.30 -29.14
N GLU A 30 -9.10 -4.76 -27.90
CA GLU A 30 -7.93 -5.19 -27.12
C GLU A 30 -7.31 -6.46 -27.69
N THR A 31 -8.12 -7.41 -28.13
CA THR A 31 -7.63 -8.61 -28.80
C THR A 31 -6.82 -8.27 -30.05
N ARG A 32 -7.31 -7.36 -30.89
CA ARG A 32 -6.60 -6.87 -32.08
C ARG A 32 -5.28 -6.21 -31.71
N ARG A 33 -5.23 -5.40 -30.66
CA ARG A 33 -3.99 -4.77 -30.18
C ARG A 33 -2.95 -5.82 -29.76
N ARG A 34 -3.37 -6.86 -29.01
CA ARG A 34 -2.48 -7.94 -28.58
C ARG A 34 -1.96 -8.75 -29.76
N VAL A 35 -2.81 -9.08 -30.74
CA VAL A 35 -2.38 -9.72 -31.97
C VAL A 35 -1.32 -8.88 -32.67
N LEU A 36 -1.55 -7.58 -32.81
CA LEU A 36 -0.61 -6.66 -33.49
C LEU A 36 0.73 -6.53 -32.76
N ARG A 37 0.78 -6.65 -31.45
CA ARG A 37 2.07 -6.66 -30.69
C ARG A 37 2.95 -7.85 -31.05
N HIS A 38 2.35 -8.98 -31.39
CA HIS A 38 3.06 -10.20 -31.74
C HIS A 38 3.16 -10.44 -33.23
N TRP A 39 2.54 -9.57 -34.04
CA TRP A 39 2.57 -9.66 -35.47
C TRP A 39 3.97 -9.36 -36.02
N ALA A 40 4.42 -10.19 -36.93
CA ALA A 40 5.65 -10.00 -37.67
C ALA A 40 5.44 -10.36 -39.16
N PRO A 41 6.22 -9.81 -40.12
CA PRO A 41 6.13 -10.21 -41.49
C PRO A 41 6.29 -11.71 -41.66
N GLY A 42 5.34 -12.35 -42.39
CA GLY A 42 5.28 -13.82 -42.55
C GLY A 42 4.40 -14.53 -41.57
N ALA A 43 3.92 -13.89 -40.50
CA ALA A 43 2.91 -14.45 -39.61
C ALA A 43 1.56 -14.57 -40.32
N ARG A 44 0.73 -15.52 -39.89
CA ARG A 44 -0.60 -15.75 -40.45
C ARG A 44 -1.64 -15.70 -39.33
N LEU A 45 -2.70 -14.95 -39.57
CA LEU A 45 -3.80 -14.77 -38.66
C LEU A 45 -5.05 -15.47 -39.19
N HIS A 46 -5.70 -16.25 -38.36
CA HIS A 46 -6.94 -16.94 -38.67
C HIS A 46 -8.02 -16.58 -37.66
N SER A 47 -9.25 -16.44 -38.12
CA SER A 47 -10.44 -16.45 -37.26
C SER A 47 -10.83 -17.87 -36.96
N VAL A 48 -10.90 -18.20 -35.68
CA VAL A 48 -11.19 -19.56 -35.23
C VAL A 48 -12.24 -19.48 -34.14
N GLN A 49 -13.46 -19.93 -34.41
CA GLN A 49 -14.59 -19.85 -33.48
C GLN A 49 -14.69 -18.45 -32.85
N ASP A 50 -14.58 -18.35 -31.53
CA ASP A 50 -14.72 -17.10 -30.77
C ASP A 50 -13.35 -16.42 -30.50
N GLY A 51 -12.36 -16.59 -31.38
CA GLY A 51 -11.03 -16.03 -31.17
C GLY A 51 -10.18 -15.86 -32.41
N PHE A 52 -8.99 -15.34 -32.19
CA PHE A 52 -7.98 -15.18 -33.23
C PHE A 52 -6.77 -16.10 -32.96
N LEU A 53 -6.38 -16.85 -33.98
CA LEU A 53 -5.17 -17.67 -33.97
C LEU A 53 -4.08 -16.99 -34.76
N LEU A 54 -3.01 -16.59 -34.13
CA LEU A 54 -1.82 -16.04 -34.75
C LEU A 54 -0.74 -17.12 -34.87
N LEU A 55 -0.48 -17.61 -36.07
CA LEU A 55 0.67 -18.46 -36.38
C LEU A 55 1.91 -17.57 -36.54
N LEU A 56 2.93 -17.81 -35.72
CA LEU A 56 4.18 -17.02 -35.77
C LEU A 56 4.95 -17.31 -37.05
N ALA A 57 5.61 -16.31 -37.58
CA ALA A 57 6.45 -16.45 -38.79
C ALA A 57 7.60 -17.43 -38.55
N THR A 58 8.19 -17.38 -37.35
CA THR A 58 9.21 -18.31 -36.89
C THR A 58 8.90 -18.72 -35.46
N PRO A 59 8.91 -20.01 -35.12
CA PRO A 59 8.75 -20.45 -33.73
C PRO A 59 9.83 -19.83 -32.84
N ARG A 60 9.47 -19.46 -31.62
CA ARG A 60 10.39 -18.85 -30.68
C ARG A 60 10.31 -19.46 -29.30
N TYR A 61 11.43 -19.59 -28.62
CA TYR A 61 11.42 -19.93 -27.19
C TYR A 61 10.90 -18.74 -26.40
N ALA A 62 9.86 -18.98 -25.61
CA ALA A 62 9.26 -17.98 -24.74
C ALA A 62 8.77 -18.62 -23.45
N GLN A 63 8.80 -17.83 -22.39
CA GLN A 63 8.16 -18.17 -21.14
C GLN A 63 6.63 -18.12 -21.37
N CYS A 64 5.93 -19.23 -21.27
CA CYS A 64 4.49 -19.31 -21.54
C CYS A 64 3.68 -18.27 -20.76
N ALA A 65 4.02 -18.07 -19.48
CA ALA A 65 3.40 -17.08 -18.62
C ALA A 65 3.70 -15.63 -19.00
N ALA A 66 4.65 -15.37 -19.90
CA ALA A 66 5.02 -14.00 -20.34
C ALA A 66 4.32 -13.54 -21.62
N LEU A 67 3.43 -14.36 -22.19
CA LEU A 67 2.79 -14.08 -23.47
C LEU A 67 1.40 -13.47 -23.28
N ASP A 68 1.03 -12.54 -24.14
CA ASP A 68 -0.27 -11.86 -24.12
C ASP A 68 -1.44 -12.72 -24.63
N GLY A 69 -1.18 -13.89 -25.17
CA GLY A 69 -2.15 -14.86 -25.67
C GLY A 69 -1.81 -16.26 -25.22
N LEU A 70 -2.77 -17.18 -25.37
CA LEU A 70 -2.60 -18.59 -25.04
C LEU A 70 -1.55 -19.23 -25.96
N PRO A 71 -0.38 -19.69 -25.46
CA PRO A 71 0.66 -20.26 -26.30
C PRO A 71 0.26 -21.64 -26.83
N LEU A 72 0.53 -21.89 -28.11
CA LEU A 72 0.43 -23.20 -28.72
C LEU A 72 1.83 -23.69 -29.10
N CYS A 73 2.14 -24.88 -28.62
CA CYS A 73 3.36 -25.58 -28.95
C CYS A 73 3.08 -26.74 -29.92
N GLU A 74 3.99 -26.99 -30.82
CA GLU A 74 3.85 -28.09 -31.76
C GLU A 74 4.40 -29.38 -31.15
N GLN A 75 3.60 -30.44 -31.17
CA GLN A 75 3.99 -31.78 -30.76
C GLN A 75 3.59 -32.79 -31.86
N ALA A 76 4.58 -33.36 -32.50
CA ALA A 76 4.36 -34.32 -33.61
C ALA A 76 3.48 -33.79 -34.75
N GLY A 77 3.65 -32.51 -35.14
CA GLY A 77 2.87 -31.87 -36.21
C GLY A 77 1.48 -31.38 -35.78
N ILE A 78 1.17 -31.44 -34.50
CA ILE A 78 -0.09 -30.96 -33.92
C ILE A 78 0.18 -29.76 -33.03
N LEU A 79 -0.51 -28.67 -33.29
CA LEU A 79 -0.48 -27.49 -32.41
C LEU A 79 -1.40 -27.72 -31.23
N SER A 80 -0.91 -27.55 -30.02
CA SER A 80 -1.74 -27.70 -28.82
C SER A 80 -1.46 -26.62 -27.77
N SER A 81 -2.48 -26.18 -27.07
CA SER A 81 -2.35 -25.24 -25.95
C SER A 81 -2.00 -25.91 -24.62
N ALA A 82 -1.97 -27.26 -24.59
CA ALA A 82 -1.61 -28.07 -23.44
C ALA A 82 -0.79 -29.29 -23.87
N PRO A 83 0.01 -29.90 -22.97
CA PRO A 83 0.74 -31.13 -23.28
C PRO A 83 -0.23 -32.23 -23.69
N LEU A 84 0.00 -32.89 -24.83
CA LEU A 84 -0.82 -33.96 -25.35
C LEU A 84 -0.38 -35.32 -24.82
N ALA A 85 -1.33 -36.12 -24.33
CA ALA A 85 -1.10 -37.52 -24.04
C ALA A 85 -0.94 -38.33 -25.36
N ALA A 86 -0.38 -39.55 -25.26
CA ALA A 86 -0.07 -40.35 -26.44
C ALA A 86 -1.34 -40.76 -27.23
N ASP A 87 -2.40 -41.10 -26.53
CA ASP A 87 -3.71 -41.41 -27.08
C ASP A 87 -4.40 -40.24 -27.77
N GLU A 88 -4.24 -39.06 -27.21
CA GLU A 88 -4.77 -37.83 -27.79
C GLU A 88 -4.02 -37.40 -29.05
N ARG A 89 -2.72 -37.57 -29.06
CA ARG A 89 -1.91 -37.36 -30.27
C ARG A 89 -2.33 -38.29 -31.40
N ALA A 90 -2.62 -39.56 -31.05
CA ALA A 90 -3.08 -40.55 -32.03
C ALA A 90 -4.48 -40.25 -32.57
N ALA A 91 -5.34 -39.59 -31.76
CA ALA A 91 -6.72 -39.26 -32.16
C ALA A 91 -6.81 -37.91 -32.91
N THR A 92 -5.77 -37.12 -32.92
CA THR A 92 -5.78 -35.78 -33.54
C THR A 92 -5.27 -35.85 -34.97
N PRO A 93 -6.07 -35.38 -35.97
CA PRO A 93 -5.64 -35.39 -37.35
C PRO A 93 -4.42 -34.50 -37.59
N PRO A 94 -3.57 -34.79 -38.58
CA PRO A 94 -2.49 -33.90 -39.01
C PRO A 94 -3.06 -32.53 -39.35
N SER A 95 -2.34 -31.45 -39.02
CA SER A 95 -2.81 -30.06 -39.11
C SER A 95 -3.96 -29.64 -38.21
N GLY A 96 -4.32 -30.46 -37.26
CA GLY A 96 -5.30 -30.13 -36.22
C GLY A 96 -4.70 -29.21 -35.16
N ILE A 97 -5.57 -28.43 -34.56
CA ILE A 97 -5.26 -27.62 -33.40
C ILE A 97 -6.04 -28.13 -32.22
N TRP A 98 -5.32 -28.44 -31.15
CA TRP A 98 -5.90 -28.86 -29.90
C TRP A 98 -5.94 -27.71 -28.90
N LEU A 99 -7.14 -27.13 -28.73
CA LEU A 99 -7.32 -25.99 -27.84
C LEU A 99 -8.02 -26.46 -26.55
N VAL A 100 -7.34 -26.27 -25.41
CA VAL A 100 -7.90 -26.59 -24.09
C VAL A 100 -8.36 -25.29 -23.43
N ARG A 101 -9.67 -25.21 -23.13
CA ARG A 101 -10.34 -24.08 -22.47
C ARG A 101 -11.25 -24.62 -21.38
N ALA A 102 -11.19 -24.02 -20.17
CA ALA A 102 -12.07 -24.35 -19.06
C ALA A 102 -12.27 -25.90 -18.88
N ALA A 103 -11.16 -26.63 -18.87
CA ALA A 103 -11.10 -28.08 -18.79
C ALA A 103 -11.76 -28.84 -20.00
N GLN A 104 -12.16 -28.14 -21.05
CA GLN A 104 -12.67 -28.75 -22.29
C GLN A 104 -11.61 -28.63 -23.39
N ALA A 105 -11.35 -29.78 -24.03
CA ALA A 105 -10.45 -29.82 -25.19
C ALA A 105 -11.28 -29.74 -26.47
N GLN A 106 -10.94 -28.82 -27.36
CA GLN A 106 -11.58 -28.64 -28.65
C GLN A 106 -10.59 -28.91 -29.76
N LEU A 107 -11.01 -29.73 -30.72
CA LEU A 107 -10.23 -29.97 -31.92
C LEU A 107 -10.70 -29.02 -33.02
N ILE A 108 -9.78 -28.23 -33.56
CA ILE A 108 -10.04 -27.24 -34.60
C ILE A 108 -9.25 -27.59 -35.84
N SER A 109 -9.90 -27.54 -37.00
CA SER A 109 -9.23 -27.72 -38.27
C SER A 109 -8.77 -26.37 -38.83
N LEU A 110 -7.47 -26.26 -39.06
CA LEU A 110 -6.87 -25.03 -39.64
C LEU A 110 -7.30 -24.82 -41.10
N VAL A 111 -7.61 -25.93 -41.82
CA VAL A 111 -8.00 -25.87 -43.24
C VAL A 111 -9.33 -25.12 -43.42
N ALA A 112 -10.24 -25.20 -42.45
CA ALA A 112 -11.53 -24.54 -42.49
C ALA A 112 -11.53 -23.13 -41.93
N ALA A 113 -10.41 -22.66 -41.32
CA ALA A 113 -10.35 -21.39 -40.61
C ALA A 113 -10.06 -20.21 -41.57
N PRO A 114 -10.97 -19.21 -41.68
CA PRO A 114 -10.73 -18.06 -42.56
C PRO A 114 -9.49 -17.25 -42.15
N ARG A 115 -8.70 -16.90 -43.14
CA ARG A 115 -7.53 -16.05 -42.94
C ARG A 115 -7.94 -14.58 -42.88
N ILE A 116 -7.38 -13.86 -41.95
CA ILE A 116 -7.60 -12.42 -41.76
C ILE A 116 -6.32 -11.67 -42.11
N ASP A 117 -6.48 -10.54 -42.80
CA ASP A 117 -5.39 -9.58 -43.00
C ASP A 117 -5.46 -8.51 -41.90
N PRO A 118 -4.50 -8.44 -40.97
CA PRO A 118 -4.48 -7.43 -39.92
C PRO A 118 -4.38 -5.99 -40.47
N ALA A 119 -3.94 -5.78 -41.69
CA ALA A 119 -3.89 -4.45 -42.30
C ALA A 119 -5.29 -3.82 -42.40
N THR A 120 -6.34 -4.64 -42.46
CA THR A 120 -7.73 -4.15 -42.46
C THR A 120 -8.18 -3.54 -41.14
N TRP A 121 -7.44 -3.76 -40.05
CA TRP A 121 -7.74 -3.26 -38.71
C TRP A 121 -7.16 -1.87 -38.45
N LEU A 122 -6.27 -1.39 -39.31
CA LEU A 122 -5.57 -0.12 -39.18
C LEU A 122 -6.09 0.86 -40.24
N ASP A 123 -6.66 1.97 -39.82
CA ASP A 123 -6.92 3.11 -40.72
C ASP A 123 -5.63 3.91 -40.85
N LEU A 124 -4.84 3.53 -41.87
CA LEU A 124 -3.59 4.22 -42.19
C LEU A 124 -3.79 5.56 -42.91
N ARG A 125 -5.02 5.92 -43.29
CA ARG A 125 -5.30 7.17 -44.02
C ARG A 125 -5.04 8.41 -43.21
N ALA A 126 -5.22 8.31 -41.90
CA ALA A 126 -4.99 9.39 -40.94
C ALA A 126 -3.54 9.47 -40.43
N ILE A 127 -2.70 8.53 -40.77
CA ILE A 127 -1.29 8.46 -40.33
C ILE A 127 -0.38 8.86 -41.48
N PRO A 128 0.33 10.00 -41.39
CA PRO A 128 1.34 10.34 -42.39
C PRO A 128 2.49 9.34 -42.32
N LEU A 129 2.54 8.42 -43.26
CA LEU A 129 3.66 7.48 -43.41
C LEU A 129 4.88 8.26 -43.91
N HIS A 130 5.71 8.72 -43.03
CA HIS A 130 7.04 9.18 -43.38
C HIS A 130 7.90 7.97 -43.76
N ALA A 131 8.56 8.01 -44.90
CA ALA A 131 9.59 7.03 -45.21
C ALA A 131 10.59 6.98 -44.04
N PRO A 132 10.93 5.79 -43.51
CA PRO A 132 11.92 5.71 -42.46
C PRO A 132 13.19 6.39 -42.97
N LEU A 133 13.65 7.43 -42.27
CA LEU A 133 14.94 8.02 -42.47
C LEU A 133 15.94 6.86 -42.40
N ARG A 134 16.47 6.43 -43.54
CA ARG A 134 17.60 5.51 -43.53
C ARG A 134 18.69 6.20 -42.74
N PRO A 135 19.09 5.66 -41.56
CA PRO A 135 20.28 6.17 -40.93
C PRO A 135 21.41 6.13 -41.99
N PRO A 136 22.24 7.17 -42.11
CA PRO A 136 23.38 7.14 -42.98
C PRO A 136 24.12 5.83 -42.71
N PRO A 137 24.64 5.15 -43.75
CA PRO A 137 25.37 3.92 -43.54
C PRO A 137 26.44 4.24 -42.50
N VAL A 138 26.33 3.59 -41.34
CA VAL A 138 27.40 3.61 -40.34
C VAL A 138 28.55 2.97 -41.04
N THR A 139 29.44 3.79 -41.63
CA THR A 139 30.77 3.33 -41.94
C THR A 139 31.29 2.77 -40.66
N ALA A 140 31.39 1.44 -40.59
CA ALA A 140 32.05 0.75 -39.54
C ALA A 140 33.52 1.17 -39.55
N THR A 141 33.79 2.36 -39.06
CA THR A 141 35.04 2.61 -38.39
C THR A 141 35.06 1.56 -37.34
N ALA A 142 35.99 0.64 -37.41
CA ALA A 142 36.28 -0.32 -36.35
C ALA A 142 36.32 0.49 -35.07
N ALA A 143 35.15 0.65 -34.46
CA ALA A 143 35.02 1.12 -33.10
C ALA A 143 35.71 0.04 -32.32
N SER A 144 36.97 0.29 -32.04
CA SER A 144 37.64 -0.27 -30.92
C SER A 144 36.55 -0.42 -29.88
N THR A 145 36.23 -1.64 -29.49
CA THR A 145 35.64 -1.99 -28.24
C THR A 145 36.70 -1.72 -27.14
N ALA A 146 37.33 -0.56 -27.20
CA ALA A 146 37.94 0.06 -26.09
C ALA A 146 36.80 0.22 -25.12
N LEU A 147 36.77 -0.70 -24.15
CA LEU A 147 36.08 -0.58 -22.89
C LEU A 147 35.45 0.80 -22.76
N LEU A 148 34.15 0.83 -22.68
CA LEU A 148 33.47 1.91 -22.00
C LEU A 148 34.00 1.90 -20.55
N GLU A 149 35.21 2.47 -20.40
CA GLU A 149 35.64 2.97 -19.12
C GLU A 149 34.47 3.82 -18.65
N THR A 150 33.88 3.42 -17.56
CA THR A 150 32.83 4.19 -16.88
C THR A 150 33.39 5.57 -16.67
N LEU A 151 33.11 6.50 -17.62
CA LEU A 151 33.44 7.90 -17.48
C LEU A 151 32.83 8.33 -16.15
N ALA A 152 33.66 8.72 -15.22
CA ALA A 152 33.17 9.20 -13.92
C ALA A 152 32.20 10.33 -14.24
N VAL A 153 31.08 10.41 -13.52
CA VAL A 153 30.04 11.46 -13.71
C VAL A 153 30.65 12.86 -13.76
N ARG A 154 31.81 13.04 -13.13
CA ARG A 154 32.65 14.23 -13.14
C ARG A 154 33.16 14.60 -14.54
N ASP A 155 33.48 13.63 -15.40
CA ASP A 155 34.05 13.86 -16.71
C ASP A 155 32.98 14.21 -17.77
N ILE A 156 31.73 13.74 -17.51
CA ILE A 156 30.56 14.08 -18.34
C ILE A 156 30.15 15.54 -18.17
N PHE A 157 30.36 16.11 -16.97
CA PHE A 157 29.99 17.48 -16.61
C PHE A 157 31.19 18.40 -16.43
N ALA A 158 32.38 18.04 -16.94
CA ALA A 158 33.60 18.81 -16.75
C ALA A 158 33.45 20.28 -17.20
N ASP A 159 32.74 20.51 -18.27
CA ASP A 159 32.53 21.85 -18.86
C ASP A 159 31.41 22.64 -18.14
N ALA A 160 30.58 21.97 -17.35
CA ALA A 160 29.46 22.59 -16.62
C ALA A 160 29.79 22.92 -15.14
N LEU A 161 30.90 22.43 -14.63
CA LEU A 161 31.33 22.68 -13.25
C LEU A 161 32.31 23.84 -13.21
N ALA A 162 31.99 24.86 -12.40
CA ALA A 162 32.92 25.90 -12.11
C ALA A 162 34.25 25.32 -11.58
N PRO A 163 35.41 25.85 -11.98
CA PRO A 163 36.71 25.34 -11.54
C PRO A 163 36.77 25.36 -9.99
N PRO A 164 37.35 24.31 -9.40
CA PRO A 164 37.45 24.23 -7.93
C PRO A 164 38.24 25.44 -7.39
N SER A 165 37.75 26.10 -6.35
CA SER A 165 38.43 27.19 -5.72
C SER A 165 39.80 26.72 -5.18
N GLU A 166 40.83 27.57 -5.24
CA GLU A 166 42.19 27.27 -4.71
C GLU A 166 42.16 26.72 -3.26
N GLN A 167 41.18 27.17 -2.47
CA GLN A 167 40.99 26.70 -1.09
C GLN A 167 40.50 25.23 -1.05
N ARG A 168 39.70 24.83 -2.01
CA ARG A 168 39.24 23.45 -2.13
C ARG A 168 40.35 22.51 -2.60
N GLU A 169 41.17 22.97 -3.51
CA GLU A 169 42.35 22.20 -3.95
C GLU A 169 43.39 22.04 -2.88
N ALA A 170 43.66 23.09 -2.09
CA ALA A 170 44.56 23.05 -0.95
C ALA A 170 44.05 22.08 0.13
N PHE A 171 42.73 22.06 0.36
CA PHE A 171 42.10 21.11 1.29
C PHE A 171 42.21 19.65 0.78
N LEU A 172 41.94 19.40 -0.50
CA LEU A 172 42.07 18.08 -1.09
C LEU A 172 43.49 17.56 -1.08
N ARG A 173 44.49 18.42 -1.35
CA ARG A 173 45.92 18.09 -1.21
C ARG A 173 46.30 17.76 0.23
N GLN A 174 45.70 18.41 1.24
CA GLN A 174 45.90 18.03 2.65
C GLN A 174 45.26 16.70 3.01
N VAL A 175 44.07 16.39 2.48
CA VAL A 175 43.39 15.11 2.69
C VAL A 175 44.17 13.97 2.03
N ASP A 176 44.68 14.17 0.81
CA ASP A 176 45.51 13.18 0.13
C ASP A 176 46.84 12.94 0.85
N LYS A 177 47.51 13.96 1.36
CA LYS A 177 48.69 13.83 2.20
C LYS A 177 48.39 13.07 3.50
N ALA A 178 47.24 13.32 4.11
CA ALA A 178 46.83 12.59 5.32
C ALA A 178 46.51 11.10 5.02
N GLN A 179 45.93 10.79 3.87
CA GLN A 179 45.67 9.41 3.47
C GLN A 179 46.96 8.64 3.08
N HIS A 180 47.90 9.29 2.42
CA HIS A 180 49.20 8.68 2.10
C HIS A 180 50.07 8.50 3.33
N GLY A 181 50.04 9.42 4.31
CA GLY A 181 50.67 9.30 5.60
C GLY A 181 50.11 8.12 6.42
N ALA A 182 48.80 7.88 6.36
CA ALA A 182 48.14 6.78 7.04
C ALA A 182 48.44 5.39 6.41
N LYS A 183 48.77 5.32 5.12
CA LYS A 183 49.22 4.11 4.44
C LYS A 183 50.68 3.76 4.77
N ALA A 184 51.56 4.73 4.97
CA ALA A 184 52.97 4.51 5.34
C ALA A 184 53.14 4.05 6.80
N MET A 185 52.20 4.40 7.69
CA MET A 185 52.23 4.02 9.12
C MET A 185 51.67 2.64 9.43
N ARG A 186 51.14 1.93 8.47
CA ARG A 186 50.59 0.54 8.68
C ARG A 186 51.63 -0.57 8.78
N HIS A 187 52.91 -0.25 8.60
CA HIS A 187 54.00 -1.25 8.61
C HIS A 187 55.06 -1.05 9.68
N GLY A 188 54.79 -0.25 10.72
CA GLY A 188 55.74 -0.16 11.84
C GLY A 188 55.19 0.63 13.01
N ALA A 189 55.09 -0.01 14.15
CA ALA A 189 54.91 0.49 15.51
C ALA A 189 53.50 0.83 16.01
N GLY A 190 52.89 -0.14 16.64
CA GLY A 190 51.56 -0.12 17.28
C GLY A 190 51.47 0.34 18.72
N ILE A 191 52.31 1.24 19.25
CA ILE A 191 52.19 1.70 20.67
C ILE A 191 52.31 3.22 20.86
N ALA A 192 52.86 3.97 19.93
CA ALA A 192 53.10 5.43 20.16
C ALA A 192 51.90 6.34 19.79
N LEU A 193 50.83 5.84 19.13
CA LEU A 193 49.74 6.66 18.61
C LEU A 193 48.57 6.89 19.59
N ALA A 194 48.49 6.12 20.67
CA ALA A 194 47.42 6.29 21.67
C ALA A 194 47.60 7.54 22.57
N VAL A 195 48.83 8.00 22.72
CA VAL A 195 49.11 9.16 23.59
C VAL A 195 49.02 10.47 22.86
N ALA A 196 49.39 10.53 21.57
CA ALA A 196 49.31 11.76 20.76
C ALA A 196 47.91 12.14 20.36
N GLY A 197 46.99 11.19 20.17
CA GLY A 197 45.59 11.41 19.86
C GLY A 197 44.80 12.07 21.00
N VAL A 198 45.10 11.68 22.23
CA VAL A 198 44.42 12.21 23.42
C VAL A 198 44.88 13.64 23.75
N ALA A 199 46.12 13.99 23.51
CA ALA A 199 46.65 15.33 23.72
C ALA A 199 46.10 16.35 22.70
N GLY A 200 45.90 15.97 21.46
CA GLY A 200 45.30 16.78 20.40
C GLY A 200 43.84 17.15 20.67
N VAL A 201 43.05 16.20 21.15
CA VAL A 201 41.64 16.40 21.49
C VAL A 201 41.49 17.21 22.77
N ALA A 202 42.37 17.03 23.75
CA ALA A 202 42.39 17.84 24.99
C ALA A 202 42.75 19.31 24.72
N ALA A 203 43.62 19.60 23.76
CA ALA A 203 43.99 20.97 23.38
C ALA A 203 42.85 21.73 22.69
N VAL A 204 42.02 21.01 21.90
CA VAL A 204 40.83 21.59 21.27
C VAL A 204 39.71 21.85 22.30
N LEU A 205 39.62 21.03 23.35
CA LEU A 205 38.62 21.13 24.42
C LEU A 205 38.99 22.20 25.48
N LEU A 206 40.30 22.48 25.68
CA LEU A 206 40.77 23.44 26.68
C LEU A 206 40.93 24.87 26.16
N GLY A 207 40.58 25.15 24.89
CA GLY A 207 40.57 26.52 24.35
C GLY A 207 41.93 27.11 24.06
N ALA A 208 43.01 26.33 24.05
CA ALA A 208 44.36 26.75 23.67
C ALA A 208 44.56 26.59 22.15
N ILE A 209 43.74 27.28 21.36
CA ILE A 209 44.02 27.49 19.93
C ILE A 209 44.78 28.84 19.86
N PRO A 210 45.97 28.88 19.27
CA PRO A 210 46.71 30.14 19.07
C PRO A 210 45.84 31.09 18.25
N LEU A 211 45.75 32.35 18.69
CA LEU A 211 45.00 33.46 18.05
C LEU A 211 45.22 33.63 16.53
N GLY A 212 46.24 32.98 15.97
CA GLY A 212 46.54 33.00 14.53
C GLY A 212 45.60 32.24 13.63
N LEU A 213 44.88 31.23 14.15
CA LEU A 213 43.94 30.41 13.35
C LEU A 213 42.50 31.01 13.29
N ILE A 214 42.18 31.94 14.19
CA ILE A 214 40.91 32.68 14.20
C ILE A 214 40.81 33.68 13.04
N LYS A 215 41.94 34.17 12.53
CA LYS A 215 41.98 35.07 11.37
C LYS A 215 41.69 34.39 10.03
N LEU A 216 41.78 33.09 9.96
CA LEU A 216 41.47 32.33 8.73
C LEU A 216 39.98 32.08 8.50
N PHE A 217 39.12 32.29 9.50
CA PHE A 217 37.67 32.10 9.41
C PHE A 217 36.85 33.39 9.62
N GLY A 218 37.47 34.55 9.70
CA GLY A 218 36.75 35.79 9.97
C GLY A 218 37.36 37.00 9.31
N GLY A 219 37.31 37.11 8.00
CA GLY A 219 37.77 38.29 7.25
C GLY A 219 36.97 38.44 5.94
N GLY A 220 35.75 38.89 6.04
CA GLY A 220 34.97 39.33 4.90
C GLY A 220 35.02 40.85 4.78
N LYS A 221 35.71 41.38 3.78
CA LYS A 221 35.51 42.74 3.29
C LYS A 221 34.40 42.80 2.28
N GLN A 222 33.57 43.81 2.46
CA GLN A 222 32.49 44.21 1.57
C GLN A 222 32.94 44.39 0.11
N ALA A 223 32.16 43.90 -0.82
CA ALA A 223 32.01 44.48 -2.15
C ALA A 223 30.59 44.17 -2.68
N ALA A 224 30.05 45.15 -3.35
CA ALA A 224 28.67 45.38 -3.67
C ALA A 224 28.07 44.49 -4.77
N SER A 225 26.76 44.35 -4.63
CA SER A 225 25.69 44.25 -5.67
C SER A 225 25.85 43.37 -6.90
N ALA A 226 24.98 42.29 -6.96
CA ALA A 226 24.00 42.06 -8.00
C ALA A 226 23.21 40.76 -7.69
N PRO A 227 21.95 40.63 -8.12
CA PRO A 227 21.05 39.59 -7.64
C PRO A 227 21.16 38.32 -8.50
N ALA A 228 21.32 37.19 -7.89
CA ALA A 228 21.10 35.92 -8.52
C ALA A 228 20.45 34.96 -7.52
N ASP A 229 19.20 34.65 -7.84
CA ASP A 229 18.43 33.54 -7.30
C ASP A 229 19.21 32.23 -7.40
N VAL A 230 19.69 31.73 -6.29
CA VAL A 230 20.13 30.35 -6.16
C VAL A 230 19.61 29.78 -4.85
N ARG A 231 18.55 29.01 -4.94
CA ARG A 231 18.09 28.07 -3.91
C ARG A 231 19.25 27.17 -3.48
N ARG A 232 19.96 27.53 -2.41
CA ARG A 232 20.83 26.58 -1.71
C ARG A 232 19.99 25.78 -0.72
N GLN A 233 19.59 24.59 -1.12
CA GLN A 233 19.17 23.56 -0.19
C GLN A 233 20.27 23.32 0.83
N GLN A 234 19.97 23.55 2.10
CA GLN A 234 20.85 23.15 3.20
C GLN A 234 20.89 21.61 3.22
N ARG A 235 22.03 21.04 2.89
CA ARG A 235 22.28 19.61 3.05
C ARG A 235 22.23 19.27 4.54
N PRO A 236 21.51 18.22 4.95
CA PRO A 236 21.55 17.74 6.32
C PRO A 236 22.98 17.38 6.71
N ALA A 237 23.35 17.70 7.95
CA ALA A 237 24.67 17.41 8.47
C ALA A 237 25.00 15.92 8.28
N SER A 238 26.17 15.60 7.74
CA SER A 238 26.57 14.24 7.45
C SER A 238 26.55 13.38 8.73
N ALA A 239 26.25 12.09 8.61
CA ALA A 239 26.22 11.14 9.73
C ALA A 239 27.51 11.18 10.56
N LEU A 240 28.63 11.53 9.96
CA LEU A 240 29.93 11.69 10.59
C LEU A 240 29.98 12.94 11.49
N GLN A 241 29.35 14.04 11.08
CA GLN A 241 29.24 15.26 11.90
C GLN A 241 28.32 15.05 13.11
N GLN A 242 27.25 14.27 12.94
CA GLN A 242 26.35 13.89 14.04
C GLN A 242 27.02 12.94 15.03
N ARG A 243 27.85 12.00 14.56
CA ARG A 243 28.65 11.10 15.43
C ARG A 243 29.74 11.84 16.19
N LEU A 244 30.43 12.77 15.55
CA LEU A 244 31.41 13.64 16.21
C LEU A 244 30.75 14.56 17.24
N ALA A 245 29.58 15.10 16.95
CA ALA A 245 28.81 15.88 17.91
C ALA A 245 28.36 15.04 19.11
N ALA A 246 27.92 13.78 18.89
CA ALA A 246 27.54 12.85 19.95
C ALA A 246 28.74 12.42 20.83
N LEU A 247 29.91 12.21 20.22
CA LEU A 247 31.17 11.92 20.94
C LEU A 247 31.65 13.13 21.75
N ALA A 248 31.62 14.32 21.17
CA ALA A 248 31.92 15.56 21.87
C ALA A 248 30.96 15.81 23.06
N THR A 249 29.72 15.44 22.91
CA THR A 249 28.68 15.49 23.97
C THR A 249 29.03 14.56 25.14
N ARG A 250 29.39 13.29 24.83
CA ARG A 250 29.80 12.32 25.87
C ARG A 250 31.05 12.77 26.62
N LEU A 251 32.03 13.31 25.91
CA LEU A 251 33.26 13.88 26.51
C LEU A 251 32.97 15.12 27.36
N ALA A 252 32.08 15.99 26.91
CA ALA A 252 31.69 17.19 27.65
C ALA A 252 30.97 16.87 28.97
N ILE A 253 30.17 15.79 29.00
CA ILE A 253 29.51 15.30 30.22
C ILE A 253 30.56 14.71 31.20
N MET A 254 31.57 13.99 30.70
CA MET A 254 32.59 13.37 31.54
C MET A 254 33.59 14.40 32.14
N THR A 255 33.80 15.57 31.52
CA THR A 255 34.87 16.53 31.88
C THR A 255 34.39 17.75 32.64
N ARG A 256 33.20 17.83 33.25
CA ARG A 256 32.62 19.00 33.91
C ARG A 256 32.60 20.30 33.06
N ALA A 257 32.77 20.18 31.72
CA ALA A 257 32.71 21.33 30.79
C ALA A 257 31.28 21.89 30.64
N SER A 258 30.26 21.27 31.23
CA SER A 258 28.87 21.71 31.26
C SER A 258 28.67 23.15 31.77
N ARG A 259 29.52 23.60 32.72
CA ARG A 259 29.48 24.98 33.23
C ARG A 259 29.87 26.04 32.18
N VAL A 260 30.86 25.76 31.32
CA VAL A 260 31.32 26.69 30.27
C VAL A 260 30.32 26.76 29.12
N ILE A 261 29.70 25.62 28.76
CA ILE A 261 28.66 25.56 27.74
C ILE A 261 27.41 26.31 28.22
N GLY A 262 27.01 26.12 29.48
CA GLY A 262 25.90 26.86 30.11
C GLY A 262 26.13 28.38 30.13
N TRP A 263 27.37 28.82 30.35
CA TRP A 263 27.70 30.24 30.35
C TRP A 263 27.60 30.88 28.95
N ARG A 264 28.04 30.17 27.90
CA ARG A 264 27.91 30.63 26.52
C ARG A 264 26.43 30.62 26.06
N GLN A 265 25.65 29.65 26.47
CA GLN A 265 24.21 29.62 26.21
C GLN A 265 23.48 30.78 26.91
N ALA A 266 23.83 31.08 28.17
CA ALA A 266 23.27 32.21 28.91
C ALA A 266 23.65 33.56 28.29
N ALA A 267 24.86 33.70 27.76
CA ALA A 267 25.29 34.89 27.03
C ALA A 267 24.53 35.06 25.70
N TYR A 268 24.28 33.97 24.99
CA TYR A 268 23.49 34.00 23.76
C TYR A 268 22.03 34.41 24.04
N LEU A 269 21.41 33.84 25.07
CA LEU A 269 20.05 34.19 25.50
C LEU A 269 19.96 35.66 25.90
N ARG A 270 20.93 36.19 26.68
CA ARG A 270 20.99 37.64 27.05
C ARG A 270 21.09 38.54 25.83
N LYS A 271 21.89 38.16 24.82
CA LYS A 271 21.98 38.90 23.55
C LYS A 271 20.66 38.91 22.81
N MET A 272 20.01 37.75 22.70
CA MET A 272 18.69 37.62 22.06
C MET A 272 17.64 38.50 22.75
N MET A 273 17.59 38.47 24.09
CA MET A 273 16.67 39.28 24.88
C MET A 273 16.90 40.76 24.71
N HIS A 274 18.14 41.18 24.73
CA HIS A 274 18.52 42.57 24.51
C HIS A 274 18.08 43.09 23.13
N LEU A 275 18.21 42.26 22.06
CA LEU A 275 17.73 42.60 20.72
C LEU A 275 16.20 42.74 20.67
N LEU A 276 15.47 41.90 21.43
CA LEU A 276 13.99 42.00 21.55
C LEU A 276 13.57 43.30 22.29
N GLU A 277 14.32 43.69 23.30
CA GLU A 277 14.09 44.94 24.08
C GLU A 277 14.44 46.20 23.27
N GLN A 278 15.48 46.14 22.48
CA GLN A 278 15.90 47.27 21.62
C GLN A 278 14.98 47.51 20.43
N GLY A 279 14.06 46.57 20.12
CA GLY A 279 13.13 46.74 19.03
C GLY A 279 13.64 46.26 17.66
N ASP A 280 14.87 45.73 17.58
CA ASP A 280 15.37 45.09 16.35
C ASP A 280 14.82 43.67 16.23
N VAL A 281 13.52 43.60 15.88
CA VAL A 281 12.77 42.37 15.85
C VAL A 281 13.33 41.41 14.83
N LYS A 282 13.76 41.88 13.64
CA LYS A 282 14.27 41.00 12.60
C LYS A 282 15.53 40.26 13.01
N GLU A 283 16.46 40.94 13.60
CA GLU A 283 17.70 40.31 14.07
C GLU A 283 17.45 39.47 15.32
N ALA A 284 16.56 39.91 16.21
CA ALA A 284 16.11 39.11 17.36
C ALA A 284 15.47 37.79 16.96
N LEU A 285 14.59 37.78 15.93
CA LEU A 285 13.94 36.57 15.42
C LEU A 285 14.93 35.59 14.78
N ARG A 286 16.01 36.06 14.17
CA ARG A 286 17.12 35.21 13.68
C ARG A 286 17.85 34.49 14.81
N HIS A 287 17.94 35.09 15.97
CA HIS A 287 18.55 34.55 17.16
C HIS A 287 17.57 33.78 18.04
N ALA A 288 16.26 33.81 17.75
CA ALA A 288 15.21 33.20 18.59
C ALA A 288 15.29 31.69 18.61
N ILE A 289 15.00 31.12 19.78
CA ILE A 289 15.00 29.65 20.03
C ILE A 289 13.58 29.16 20.08
N PRO A 290 13.20 28.15 19.24
CA PRO A 290 11.88 27.55 19.31
C PRO A 290 11.62 26.87 20.64
N LEU A 291 10.37 26.96 21.11
CA LEU A 291 9.90 26.27 22.30
C LEU A 291 9.39 24.88 21.86
N ASP A 292 10.25 23.89 21.87
CA ASP A 292 9.91 22.52 21.49
C ASP A 292 9.82 21.66 22.76
N THR A 293 8.61 21.56 23.32
CA THR A 293 8.37 21.01 24.67
C THR A 293 7.88 19.56 24.70
N LEU A 294 7.65 18.89 23.57
CA LEU A 294 6.83 17.67 23.56
C LEU A 294 7.48 16.41 23.01
N SER A 295 8.79 16.35 22.80
CA SER A 295 9.44 15.09 22.40
C SER A 295 10.53 14.65 23.37
N PRO A 296 10.21 13.76 24.32
CA PRO A 296 11.21 13.16 25.23
C PRO A 296 12.25 12.29 24.50
N ALA A 297 12.03 11.99 23.23
CA ALA A 297 12.91 11.14 22.40
C ALA A 297 14.07 11.90 21.73
N ARG A 298 14.08 13.24 21.72
CA ARG A 298 15.17 14.02 21.10
C ARG A 298 16.25 14.34 22.12
N ARG A 299 17.40 13.71 21.95
CA ARG A 299 18.61 14.07 22.70
C ARG A 299 18.96 15.53 22.41
N PRO A 300 19.13 16.39 23.41
CA PRO A 300 19.48 17.79 23.21
C PRO A 300 20.82 17.88 22.45
N ALA A 301 20.83 18.63 21.37
CA ALA A 301 22.08 18.95 20.68
C ALA A 301 22.90 19.91 21.55
N PHE A 302 24.06 19.47 22.02
CA PHE A 302 24.97 20.30 22.79
C PHE A 302 25.70 21.27 21.86
N GLY A 303 25.47 22.57 22.05
CA GLY A 303 26.16 23.63 21.31
C GLY A 303 25.50 24.98 21.51
N THR A 304 26.19 26.05 21.14
CA THR A 304 25.60 27.40 21.05
C THR A 304 24.77 27.46 19.74
N PRO A 305 23.52 27.90 19.79
CA PRO A 305 22.72 28.08 18.57
C PRO A 305 23.40 29.08 17.63
N ARG A 306 23.27 28.87 16.34
CA ARG A 306 23.73 29.83 15.33
C ARG A 306 22.55 30.67 14.87
N PRO A 307 22.75 31.99 14.58
CA PRO A 307 21.69 32.80 14.03
C PRO A 307 21.22 32.23 12.67
N ARG A 308 19.93 32.26 12.44
CA ARG A 308 19.30 31.76 11.18
C ARG A 308 19.58 32.75 10.06
N THR A 309 19.83 32.25 8.87
CA THR A 309 20.03 33.06 7.66
C THR A 309 18.72 33.59 7.09
N SER A 310 17.61 32.80 7.25
CA SER A 310 16.25 33.12 6.79
C SER A 310 15.25 32.83 7.89
N LEU A 311 14.10 33.52 7.85
CA LEU A 311 12.94 33.27 8.72
C LEU A 311 12.01 32.24 8.04
N GLU A 312 12.49 31.02 7.84
CA GLU A 312 11.69 29.92 7.31
C GLU A 312 11.06 29.12 8.44
N ILE A 313 9.79 28.73 8.23
CA ILE A 313 9.05 27.89 9.16
C ILE A 313 9.40 26.44 8.85
N SER A 314 9.90 25.73 9.84
CA SER A 314 10.32 24.33 9.71
C SER A 314 9.16 23.41 10.07
N GLY A 315 8.92 22.38 9.25
CA GLY A 315 7.96 21.30 9.56
C GLY A 315 8.35 20.50 10.80
N PRO A 316 7.43 19.74 11.39
CA PRO A 316 7.71 18.84 12.50
C PRO A 316 8.68 17.75 11.98
N GLY A 317 9.85 17.68 12.57
CA GLY A 317 10.88 16.70 12.18
C GLY A 317 12.22 17.26 11.79
N GLN A 318 12.33 18.53 11.42
CA GLN A 318 13.62 19.14 11.22
C GLN A 318 14.27 19.45 12.58
N ALA A 319 15.55 19.04 12.74
CA ALA A 319 16.30 19.27 13.96
C ALA A 319 16.52 20.77 14.16
N SER A 320 15.67 21.41 14.96
CA SER A 320 16.01 22.68 15.55
C SER A 320 16.91 22.40 16.75
N SER A 321 18.01 23.13 16.88
CA SER A 321 18.89 23.08 18.04
C SER A 321 18.11 23.61 19.27
N SER A 322 17.43 22.72 19.99
CA SER A 322 16.75 23.07 21.22
C SER A 322 17.74 23.01 22.37
N ILE A 323 17.91 24.12 23.06
CA ILE A 323 18.52 24.11 24.37
C ILE A 323 17.51 23.51 25.33
N SER A 324 17.95 22.60 26.21
CA SER A 324 17.10 22.13 27.32
C SER A 324 16.87 23.30 28.26
N LEU A 325 15.73 23.96 28.13
CA LEU A 325 15.33 25.10 28.94
C LEU A 325 14.64 24.58 30.19
N GLY A 326 15.03 25.05 31.37
CA GLY A 326 14.26 24.79 32.60
C GLY A 326 12.86 25.42 32.51
N GLY A 327 11.86 24.82 33.13
CA GLY A 327 10.46 25.21 32.96
C GLY A 327 10.14 26.68 33.19
N GLU A 328 10.83 27.37 34.13
CA GLU A 328 10.66 28.80 34.37
C GLU A 328 11.14 29.67 33.20
N LEU A 329 12.28 29.32 32.59
CA LEU A 329 12.82 30.05 31.45
C LEU A 329 11.96 29.84 30.19
N GLU A 330 11.42 28.64 30.00
CA GLU A 330 10.47 28.35 28.92
C GLU A 330 9.19 29.19 29.06
N GLN A 331 8.65 29.29 30.26
CA GLN A 331 7.44 30.07 30.53
C GLN A 331 7.70 31.57 30.30
N TYR A 332 8.87 32.06 30.71
CA TYR A 332 9.28 33.45 30.45
C TYR A 332 9.42 33.74 28.95
N LEU A 333 10.10 32.89 28.20
CA LEU A 333 10.23 33.00 26.74
C LEU A 333 8.88 32.95 26.02
N ARG A 334 7.98 32.09 26.49
CA ARG A 334 6.62 32.02 25.97
C ARG A 334 5.87 33.32 26.14
N GLY A 335 5.97 33.95 27.30
CA GLY A 335 5.42 35.30 27.57
C GLY A 335 6.01 36.35 26.63
N THR A 336 7.33 36.35 26.52
CA THR A 336 8.07 37.32 25.66
C THR A 336 7.69 37.18 24.18
N TYR A 337 7.57 35.95 23.68
CA TYR A 337 7.15 35.71 22.29
C TYR A 337 5.68 36.09 22.05
N ARG A 338 4.79 35.88 23.03
CA ARG A 338 3.40 36.38 22.94
C ARG A 338 3.35 37.91 22.85
N THR A 339 4.05 38.62 23.71
CA THR A 339 4.12 40.10 23.65
C THR A 339 4.72 40.56 22.32
N THR A 340 5.73 39.85 21.80
CA THR A 340 6.34 40.18 20.50
C THR A 340 5.33 39.94 19.36
N PHE A 341 4.57 38.87 19.40
CA PHE A 341 3.51 38.62 18.44
C PHE A 341 2.46 39.73 18.44
N GLU A 342 1.96 40.14 19.63
CA GLU A 342 0.95 41.19 19.75
C GLU A 342 1.47 42.56 19.24
N ARG A 343 2.76 42.84 19.42
CA ARG A 343 3.41 44.04 18.88
C ARG A 343 3.47 43.99 17.36
N LEU A 344 3.94 42.87 16.78
CA LEU A 344 4.05 42.65 15.33
C LEU A 344 2.68 42.69 14.65
N ASP A 345 1.64 42.14 15.28
CA ASP A 345 0.28 42.24 14.78
C ASP A 345 -0.24 43.69 14.73
N ARG A 346 0.02 44.48 15.78
CA ARG A 346 -0.33 45.92 15.78
C ARG A 346 0.46 46.71 14.74
N GLU A 347 1.69 46.32 14.47
CA GLU A 347 2.52 46.94 13.41
C GLU A 347 2.16 46.46 12.00
N GLY A 348 1.25 45.51 11.86
CA GLY A 348 0.83 44.96 10.56
C GLY A 348 1.89 44.07 9.90
N LYS A 349 2.91 43.61 10.63
CA LYS A 349 3.98 42.70 10.14
C LYS A 349 3.52 41.24 10.21
N ILE A 350 2.65 40.86 9.26
CA ILE A 350 1.91 39.57 9.28
C ILE A 350 2.88 38.38 9.19
N ASP A 351 3.91 38.43 8.32
CA ASP A 351 4.83 37.33 8.09
C ASP A 351 5.70 37.03 9.31
N GLU A 352 6.23 38.09 9.97
CA GLU A 352 7.02 37.97 11.19
C GLU A 352 6.13 37.47 12.37
N ALA A 353 4.91 37.99 12.48
CA ALA A 353 3.94 37.53 13.48
C ALA A 353 3.61 36.07 13.31
N THR A 354 3.38 35.62 12.07
CA THR A 354 3.14 34.22 11.74
C THR A 354 4.35 33.34 12.11
N TYR A 355 5.56 33.79 11.81
CA TYR A 355 6.79 33.12 12.20
C TYR A 355 6.91 32.92 13.73
N VAL A 356 6.55 33.92 14.50
CA VAL A 356 6.55 33.81 15.98
C VAL A 356 5.58 32.76 16.47
N LEU A 357 4.35 32.71 15.91
CA LEU A 357 3.36 31.71 16.29
C LEU A 357 3.76 30.30 15.85
N ALA A 358 4.10 30.14 14.58
CA ALA A 358 4.34 28.82 13.98
C ALA A 358 5.68 28.21 14.39
N GLU A 359 6.77 29.01 14.37
CA GLU A 359 8.11 28.48 14.58
C GLU A 359 8.58 28.61 16.02
N LEU A 360 8.34 29.71 16.69
CA LEU A 360 8.87 29.96 18.04
C LEU A 360 7.93 29.40 19.13
N LEU A 361 6.63 29.67 19.03
CA LEU A 361 5.64 29.18 19.98
C LEU A 361 5.15 27.76 19.64
N LYS A 362 5.43 27.28 18.42
CA LYS A 362 4.95 26.00 17.90
C LYS A 362 3.42 25.83 17.96
N CYS A 363 2.70 26.95 17.84
CA CYS A 363 1.24 27.00 17.82
C CYS A 363 0.73 27.04 16.37
N GLY A 364 0.90 25.95 15.61
CA GLY A 364 0.58 25.90 14.18
C GLY A 364 -0.89 26.20 13.87
N SER A 365 -1.83 25.66 14.64
CA SER A 365 -3.27 25.93 14.46
C SER A 365 -3.61 27.41 14.66
N GLU A 366 -3.05 28.05 15.67
CA GLU A 366 -3.27 29.48 15.94
C GLU A 366 -2.65 30.37 14.85
N ALA A 367 -1.48 29.98 14.32
CA ALA A 367 -0.83 30.68 13.21
C ALA A 367 -1.66 30.60 11.92
N VAL A 368 -2.28 29.46 11.65
CA VAL A 368 -3.20 29.26 10.52
C VAL A 368 -4.46 30.11 10.69
N ASP A 369 -5.09 30.06 11.87
CA ASP A 369 -6.28 30.89 12.16
C ASP A 369 -5.97 32.39 12.05
N TYR A 370 -4.77 32.81 12.45
CA TYR A 370 -4.31 34.18 12.32
C TYR A 370 -4.19 34.60 10.86
N LEU A 371 -3.55 33.79 10.01
CA LEU A 371 -3.43 34.05 8.57
C LEU A 371 -4.82 34.07 7.89
N GLU A 372 -5.72 33.18 8.28
CA GLU A 372 -7.09 33.14 7.77
C GLU A 372 -7.83 34.44 8.10
N LYS A 373 -7.75 34.93 9.35
CA LYS A 373 -8.36 36.21 9.77
C LYS A 373 -7.77 37.42 9.02
N LYS A 374 -6.49 37.36 8.63
CA LYS A 374 -5.84 38.40 7.81
C LYS A 374 -6.11 38.27 6.31
N GLY A 375 -6.93 37.29 5.86
CA GLY A 375 -7.27 37.05 4.45
C GLY A 375 -6.15 36.41 3.63
N ARG A 376 -5.08 35.90 4.28
CA ARG A 376 -3.94 35.26 3.62
C ARG A 376 -4.18 33.74 3.46
N ILE A 377 -5.30 33.35 2.80
CA ILE A 377 -5.80 31.97 2.76
C ILE A 377 -4.75 31.02 2.16
N LYS A 378 -4.10 31.39 1.05
CA LYS A 378 -3.09 30.54 0.41
C LYS A 378 -1.87 30.26 1.32
N GLN A 379 -1.42 31.28 2.05
CA GLN A 379 -0.33 31.12 3.02
C GLN A 379 -0.78 30.28 4.22
N ALA A 380 -2.02 30.44 4.67
CA ALA A 380 -2.61 29.59 5.71
C ALA A 380 -2.67 28.12 5.28
N ALA A 381 -3.06 27.84 4.03
CA ALA A 381 -3.07 26.49 3.47
C ALA A 381 -1.66 25.86 3.41
N GLN A 382 -0.67 26.61 2.92
CA GLN A 382 0.73 26.17 2.88
C GLN A 382 1.29 25.91 4.28
N LEU A 383 0.96 26.78 5.23
CA LEU A 383 1.37 26.61 6.62
C LEU A 383 0.73 25.39 7.26
N ALA A 384 -0.57 25.17 7.04
CA ALA A 384 -1.29 24.00 7.56
C ALA A 384 -0.66 22.69 7.04
N GLU A 385 -0.27 22.66 5.78
CA GLU A 385 0.42 21.50 5.18
C GLU A 385 1.84 21.34 5.73
N THR A 386 2.61 22.41 5.84
CA THR A 386 3.98 22.40 6.37
C THR A 386 4.04 21.98 7.84
N MET A 387 3.07 22.40 8.63
CA MET A 387 2.98 22.07 10.06
C MET A 387 2.29 20.72 10.32
N GLU A 388 1.95 19.98 9.25
CA GLU A 388 1.25 18.69 9.33
C GLU A 388 -0.01 18.75 10.23
N LEU A 389 -0.82 19.81 10.08
CA LEU A 389 -2.08 19.92 10.78
C LEU A 389 -3.06 18.88 10.25
N ALA A 390 -4.21 18.74 10.92
CA ALA A 390 -5.24 17.80 10.52
C ALA A 390 -5.60 17.98 9.02
N PRO A 391 -5.62 16.91 8.22
CA PRO A 391 -5.74 17.00 6.75
C PRO A 391 -6.96 17.79 6.29
N GLU A 392 -8.08 17.69 7.01
CA GLU A 392 -9.33 18.41 6.71
C GLU A 392 -9.16 19.94 6.79
N VAL A 393 -8.28 20.43 7.64
CA VAL A 393 -7.99 21.88 7.75
C VAL A 393 -7.24 22.34 6.51
N ALA A 394 -6.21 21.59 6.10
CA ALA A 394 -5.43 21.91 4.90
C ALA A 394 -6.32 21.85 3.64
N VAL A 395 -7.12 20.79 3.50
CA VAL A 395 -8.08 20.62 2.38
C VAL A 395 -9.04 21.79 2.30
N ARG A 396 -9.66 22.18 3.41
CA ARG A 396 -10.57 23.32 3.49
C ARG A 396 -9.90 24.62 3.02
N LEU A 397 -8.69 24.88 3.50
CA LEU A 397 -7.97 26.11 3.18
C LEU A 397 -7.53 26.16 1.72
N TRP A 398 -7.09 25.04 1.14
CA TRP A 398 -6.77 24.97 -0.29
C TRP A 398 -8.01 25.16 -1.17
N CYS A 399 -9.16 24.57 -0.78
CA CYS A 399 -10.43 24.80 -1.44
C CYS A 399 -10.81 26.29 -1.41
N MET A 400 -10.69 26.93 -0.24
CA MET A 400 -10.95 28.37 -0.10
C MET A 400 -9.94 29.25 -0.86
N ALA A 401 -8.72 28.77 -1.05
CA ALA A 401 -7.69 29.44 -1.85
C ALA A 401 -7.90 29.30 -3.37
N GLY A 402 -8.88 28.49 -3.81
CA GLY A 402 -9.17 28.21 -5.21
C GLY A 402 -8.27 27.16 -5.86
N ASP A 403 -7.42 26.49 -5.10
CA ASP A 403 -6.58 25.40 -5.60
C ASP A 403 -7.27 24.06 -5.31
N VAL A 404 -8.29 23.76 -6.13
CA VAL A 404 -9.14 22.58 -5.97
C VAL A 404 -8.35 21.30 -6.22
N GLU A 405 -7.42 21.30 -7.17
CA GLU A 405 -6.61 20.13 -7.49
C GLU A 405 -5.73 19.70 -6.29
N ARG A 406 -5.10 20.66 -5.64
CA ARG A 406 -4.32 20.40 -4.42
C ARG A 406 -5.20 19.93 -3.28
N ALA A 407 -6.38 20.55 -3.11
CA ALA A 407 -7.36 20.17 -2.09
C ALA A 407 -7.82 18.70 -2.29
N VAL A 408 -8.16 18.31 -3.51
CA VAL A 408 -8.56 16.92 -3.85
C VAL A 408 -7.43 15.93 -3.59
N THR A 409 -6.20 16.27 -3.98
CA THR A 409 -5.03 15.40 -3.76
C THR A 409 -4.82 15.13 -2.28
N LEU A 410 -4.84 16.17 -1.44
CA LEU A 410 -4.70 16.04 0.01
C LEU A 410 -5.88 15.29 0.65
N ALA A 411 -7.11 15.57 0.17
CA ALA A 411 -8.31 14.89 0.66
C ALA A 411 -8.28 13.39 0.35
N ARG A 412 -7.78 13.00 -0.81
CA ARG A 412 -7.58 11.59 -1.20
C ARG A 412 -6.54 10.90 -0.35
N LEU A 413 -5.37 11.53 -0.18
CA LEU A 413 -4.28 10.98 0.61
C LEU A 413 -4.64 10.86 2.10
N GLY A 414 -5.36 11.84 2.63
CA GLY A 414 -5.74 11.89 4.05
C GLY A 414 -7.11 11.29 4.36
N GLN A 415 -7.88 10.84 3.36
CA GLN A 415 -9.30 10.45 3.49
C GLN A 415 -10.15 11.52 4.20
N ALA A 416 -9.87 12.79 3.92
CA ALA A 416 -10.38 13.93 4.68
C ALA A 416 -11.57 14.64 4.04
N PHE A 417 -12.16 14.11 2.96
CA PHE A 417 -13.28 14.76 2.26
C PHE A 417 -14.48 15.05 3.18
N ALA A 418 -14.96 14.02 3.89
CA ALA A 418 -16.15 14.15 4.75
C ALA A 418 -15.96 15.24 5.81
N ALA A 419 -14.82 15.23 6.51
CA ALA A 419 -14.50 16.21 7.53
C ALA A 419 -14.31 17.63 6.94
N ALA A 420 -13.69 17.75 5.76
CA ALA A 420 -13.50 19.01 5.07
C ALA A 420 -14.84 19.61 4.62
N VAL A 421 -15.74 18.79 4.06
CA VAL A 421 -17.10 19.23 3.69
C VAL A 421 -17.85 19.73 4.90
N GLN A 422 -17.85 19.00 6.02
CA GLN A 422 -18.49 19.43 7.27
C GLN A 422 -17.93 20.76 7.78
N LEU A 423 -16.63 21.00 7.69
CA LEU A 423 -15.99 22.25 8.08
C LEU A 423 -16.45 23.41 7.17
N LEU A 424 -16.53 23.20 5.85
CA LEU A 424 -17.00 24.19 4.90
C LEU A 424 -18.49 24.53 5.12
N GLU A 425 -19.32 23.53 5.38
CA GLU A 425 -20.75 23.72 5.65
C GLU A 425 -21.01 24.47 6.96
N ARG A 426 -20.31 24.11 8.05
CA ARG A 426 -20.39 24.82 9.33
C ARG A 426 -20.02 26.31 9.19
N ARG A 427 -19.12 26.64 8.29
CA ARG A 427 -18.72 28.02 7.98
C ARG A 427 -19.56 28.67 6.88
N LYS A 428 -20.55 27.95 6.35
CA LYS A 428 -21.42 28.41 5.24
C LYS A 428 -20.61 28.89 4.02
N SER A 429 -19.52 28.16 3.71
CA SER A 429 -18.63 28.48 2.60
C SER A 429 -19.35 28.21 1.26
N PRO A 430 -19.23 29.10 0.27
CA PRO A 430 -19.82 28.89 -1.07
C PRO A 430 -19.20 27.70 -1.82
N GLN A 431 -18.00 27.22 -1.41
CA GLN A 431 -17.30 26.08 -1.99
C GLN A 431 -17.79 24.72 -1.43
N ALA A 432 -18.67 24.71 -0.43
CA ALA A 432 -19.14 23.47 0.19
C ALA A 432 -19.86 22.54 -0.81
N PRO A 433 -20.76 23.00 -1.70
CA PRO A 433 -21.42 22.15 -2.69
C PRO A 433 -20.43 21.52 -3.68
N GLU A 434 -19.44 22.28 -4.15
CA GLU A 434 -18.41 21.81 -5.07
C GLU A 434 -17.55 20.71 -4.41
N MET A 435 -17.08 20.95 -3.18
CA MET A 435 -16.29 19.94 -2.44
C MET A 435 -17.13 18.69 -2.13
N ARG A 436 -18.43 18.83 -1.87
CA ARG A 436 -19.34 17.71 -1.68
C ARG A 436 -19.49 16.87 -2.96
N LEU A 437 -19.59 17.52 -4.12
CA LEU A 437 -19.61 16.82 -5.41
C LEU A 437 -18.32 16.05 -5.66
N LEU A 438 -17.16 16.68 -5.43
CA LEU A 438 -15.85 16.03 -5.57
C LEU A 438 -15.68 14.86 -4.60
N TRP A 439 -16.20 14.97 -3.37
CA TRP A 439 -16.23 13.87 -2.41
C TRP A 439 -17.05 12.69 -2.93
N ALA A 440 -18.26 12.96 -3.42
CA ALA A 440 -19.14 11.93 -3.95
C ALA A 440 -18.52 11.24 -5.18
N GLU A 441 -17.88 12.01 -6.07
CA GLU A 441 -17.16 11.46 -7.22
C GLU A 441 -15.97 10.59 -6.80
N ASP A 442 -15.23 11.00 -5.77
CA ASP A 442 -14.15 10.18 -5.20
C ASP A 442 -14.66 8.85 -4.64
N LEU A 443 -15.77 8.87 -3.90
CA LEU A 443 -16.44 7.65 -3.40
C LEU A 443 -16.89 6.75 -4.56
N ALA A 444 -17.48 7.32 -5.61
CA ALA A 444 -17.87 6.56 -6.80
C ALA A 444 -16.66 5.96 -7.53
N LEU A 445 -15.55 6.70 -7.63
CA LEU A 445 -14.30 6.19 -8.19
C LEU A 445 -13.73 5.02 -7.36
N ARG A 446 -13.94 5.00 -6.05
CA ARG A 446 -13.57 3.87 -5.17
C ARG A 446 -14.53 2.69 -5.31
N GLY A 447 -15.66 2.86 -5.99
CA GLY A 447 -16.73 1.87 -6.12
C GLY A 447 -17.77 1.93 -4.99
N GLN A 448 -17.65 2.85 -4.05
CA GLN A 448 -18.57 3.04 -2.92
C GLN A 448 -19.82 3.83 -3.36
N LEU A 449 -20.63 3.19 -4.23
CA LEU A 449 -21.73 3.87 -4.92
C LEU A 449 -22.86 4.30 -3.97
N SER A 450 -23.14 3.53 -2.94
CA SER A 450 -24.16 3.86 -1.94
C SER A 450 -23.77 5.08 -1.11
N GLU A 451 -22.53 5.15 -0.68
CA GLU A 451 -21.95 6.25 0.06
C GLU A 451 -21.80 7.51 -0.82
N ALA A 452 -21.45 7.31 -2.09
CA ALA A 452 -21.41 8.39 -3.08
C ALA A 452 -22.78 9.04 -3.29
N ALA A 453 -23.80 8.21 -3.44
CA ALA A 453 -25.18 8.70 -3.58
C ALA A 453 -25.65 9.46 -2.33
N GLU A 454 -25.37 8.95 -1.14
CA GLU A 454 -25.70 9.65 0.11
C GLU A 454 -24.96 10.98 0.24
N ALA A 455 -23.69 11.02 -0.10
CA ALA A 455 -22.88 12.23 -0.04
C ALA A 455 -23.41 13.35 -0.94
N ILE A 456 -23.90 13.02 -2.14
CA ILE A 456 -24.39 14.01 -3.12
C ILE A 456 -25.89 14.33 -2.97
N TRP A 457 -26.67 13.47 -2.28
CA TRP A 457 -28.12 13.60 -2.16
C TRP A 457 -28.62 14.98 -1.69
N PRO A 458 -27.94 15.68 -0.77
CA PRO A 458 -28.33 17.02 -0.34
C PRO A 458 -28.30 18.09 -1.45
N LEU A 459 -27.72 17.79 -2.63
CA LEU A 459 -27.68 18.68 -3.78
C LEU A 459 -28.84 18.35 -4.75
N PRO A 460 -29.91 19.16 -4.82
CA PRO A 460 -31.10 18.80 -5.61
C PRO A 460 -30.81 18.59 -7.10
N GLU A 461 -29.86 19.35 -7.65
CA GLU A 461 -29.45 19.26 -9.06
C GLU A 461 -28.68 17.95 -9.40
N GLN A 462 -28.26 17.21 -8.40
CA GLN A 462 -27.41 16.00 -8.56
C GLN A 462 -28.13 14.71 -8.12
N GLN A 463 -29.41 14.78 -7.76
CA GLN A 463 -30.17 13.61 -7.29
C GLN A 463 -30.35 12.53 -8.36
N ASP A 464 -30.47 12.92 -9.62
CA ASP A 464 -30.53 11.95 -10.73
C ASP A 464 -29.21 11.13 -10.86
N LYS A 465 -28.07 11.80 -10.65
CA LYS A 465 -26.76 11.14 -10.62
C LYS A 465 -26.64 10.18 -9.44
N ALA A 466 -27.13 10.60 -8.26
CA ALA A 466 -27.18 9.74 -7.08
C ALA A 466 -28.04 8.49 -7.33
N LEU A 467 -29.21 8.66 -7.95
CA LEU A 467 -30.10 7.55 -8.30
C LEU A 467 -29.44 6.59 -9.31
N ALA A 468 -28.75 7.12 -10.32
CA ALA A 468 -28.01 6.28 -11.27
C ALA A 468 -26.96 5.40 -10.58
N TRP A 469 -26.20 5.96 -9.63
CA TRP A 469 -25.24 5.19 -8.82
C TRP A 469 -25.89 4.11 -7.95
N LEU A 470 -27.04 4.41 -7.34
CA LEU A 470 -27.78 3.41 -6.55
C LEU A 470 -28.30 2.27 -7.42
N LEU A 471 -28.83 2.56 -8.60
CA LEU A 471 -29.28 1.54 -9.56
C LEU A 471 -28.12 0.70 -10.09
N GLU A 472 -26.95 1.30 -10.32
CA GLU A 472 -25.75 0.57 -10.68
C GLU A 472 -25.27 -0.32 -9.52
N GLY A 473 -25.30 0.19 -8.28
CA GLY A 473 -25.01 -0.57 -7.08
C GLY A 473 -25.93 -1.77 -6.89
N GLU A 474 -27.23 -1.66 -7.12
CA GLU A 474 -28.20 -2.75 -7.04
C GLU A 474 -27.88 -3.90 -8.00
N ARG A 475 -27.39 -3.60 -9.20
CA ARG A 475 -26.99 -4.60 -10.20
C ARG A 475 -25.83 -5.49 -9.77
N THR A 476 -25.07 -5.08 -8.76
CA THR A 476 -23.96 -5.90 -8.25
C THR A 476 -24.46 -7.17 -7.55
N GLY A 477 -25.66 -7.13 -7.01
CA GLY A 477 -26.23 -8.22 -6.20
C GLY A 477 -25.51 -8.39 -4.85
N GLY A 478 -25.88 -9.44 -4.14
CA GLY A 478 -25.32 -9.77 -2.82
C GLY A 478 -25.51 -8.66 -1.79
N VAL A 479 -24.62 -8.57 -0.80
CA VAL A 479 -24.71 -7.58 0.30
C VAL A 479 -24.61 -6.15 -0.23
N LEU A 480 -23.76 -5.89 -1.22
CA LEU A 480 -23.58 -4.56 -1.78
C LEU A 480 -24.83 -4.09 -2.53
N GLY A 481 -25.44 -4.97 -3.29
CA GLY A 481 -26.72 -4.68 -3.96
C GLY A 481 -27.86 -4.44 -2.98
N MET A 482 -27.94 -5.22 -1.90
CA MET A 482 -28.90 -5.00 -0.81
C MET A 482 -28.70 -3.65 -0.14
N ARG A 483 -27.46 -3.26 0.14
CA ARG A 483 -27.14 -1.96 0.74
C ARG A 483 -27.55 -0.81 -0.18
N ALA A 484 -27.28 -0.93 -1.48
CA ALA A 484 -27.72 0.08 -2.47
C ALA A 484 -29.24 0.19 -2.56
N LEU A 485 -29.95 -0.95 -2.59
CA LEU A 485 -31.41 -1.01 -2.55
C LEU A 485 -31.97 -0.33 -1.29
N LEU A 486 -31.48 -0.70 -0.12
CA LEU A 486 -31.94 -0.12 1.15
C LEU A 486 -31.65 1.39 1.23
N LYS A 487 -30.50 1.82 0.73
CA LYS A 487 -30.14 3.23 0.68
C LYS A 487 -31.06 3.99 -0.31
N LYS A 488 -31.39 3.39 -1.47
CA LYS A 488 -32.37 3.97 -2.42
C LYS A 488 -33.73 4.13 -1.74
N LEU A 489 -34.23 3.10 -1.06
CA LEU A 489 -35.50 3.15 -0.35
C LEU A 489 -35.51 4.17 0.81
N ALA A 490 -34.33 4.38 1.45
CA ALA A 490 -34.21 5.39 2.49
C ALA A 490 -34.26 6.82 1.92
N LEU A 491 -33.57 7.07 0.82
CA LEU A 491 -33.47 8.39 0.20
C LEU A 491 -34.69 8.74 -0.68
N LEU A 492 -35.25 7.75 -1.37
CA LEU A 492 -36.41 7.89 -2.27
C LEU A 492 -37.48 6.84 -1.94
N PRO A 493 -38.32 7.05 -0.91
CA PRO A 493 -39.31 6.05 -0.47
C PRO A 493 -40.31 5.64 -1.56
N ALA A 494 -40.61 6.53 -2.54
CA ALA A 494 -41.47 6.22 -3.65
C ALA A 494 -40.96 5.09 -4.56
N SER A 495 -39.64 4.84 -4.58
CA SER A 495 -39.03 3.78 -5.41
C SER A 495 -39.32 2.37 -4.91
N LEU A 496 -40.02 2.21 -3.78
CA LEU A 496 -40.42 0.89 -3.28
C LEU A 496 -41.29 0.13 -4.30
N ALA A 497 -42.20 0.82 -4.99
CA ALA A 497 -43.06 0.21 -5.99
C ALA A 497 -42.26 -0.45 -7.13
N ASP A 498 -41.15 0.19 -7.55
CA ASP A 498 -40.28 -0.32 -8.62
C ASP A 498 -39.41 -1.48 -8.14
N SER A 499 -39.20 -1.58 -6.83
CA SER A 499 -38.31 -2.56 -6.20
C SER A 499 -39.08 -3.71 -5.54
N GLU A 500 -40.42 -3.65 -5.49
CA GLU A 500 -41.28 -4.59 -4.76
C GLU A 500 -41.08 -6.05 -5.25
N ALA A 501 -40.96 -6.26 -6.56
CA ALA A 501 -40.74 -7.60 -7.13
C ALA A 501 -39.37 -8.20 -6.67
N ALA A 502 -38.31 -7.39 -6.62
CA ALA A 502 -36.98 -7.85 -6.19
C ALA A 502 -36.95 -8.16 -4.68
N VAL A 503 -37.64 -7.33 -3.87
CA VAL A 503 -37.77 -7.58 -2.44
C VAL A 503 -38.58 -8.86 -2.20
N GLN A 504 -39.71 -9.03 -2.90
CA GLN A 504 -40.56 -10.20 -2.74
C GLN A 504 -39.83 -11.48 -3.14
N GLN A 505 -39.08 -11.48 -4.25
CA GLN A 505 -38.26 -12.60 -4.68
C GLN A 505 -37.27 -13.02 -3.59
N LEU A 506 -36.64 -12.08 -2.89
CA LEU A 506 -35.71 -12.37 -1.78
C LEU A 506 -36.44 -12.95 -0.57
N LEU A 507 -37.67 -12.47 -0.28
CA LEU A 507 -38.46 -12.93 0.84
C LEU A 507 -39.02 -14.33 0.62
N ASP A 508 -39.37 -14.68 -0.62
CA ASP A 508 -40.00 -15.94 -1.01
C ASP A 508 -38.97 -17.06 -1.32
N ASP A 509 -37.67 -16.78 -1.34
CA ASP A 509 -36.63 -17.78 -1.59
C ASP A 509 -36.46 -18.73 -0.39
N ASP A 510 -37.03 -19.96 -0.52
CA ASP A 510 -36.97 -20.97 0.53
C ASP A 510 -35.64 -21.72 0.63
N SER A 511 -34.63 -21.38 -0.18
CA SER A 511 -33.32 -21.99 -0.11
C SER A 511 -32.55 -21.57 1.16
N ASP A 512 -31.55 -22.35 1.56
CA ASP A 512 -30.66 -21.98 2.67
C ASP A 512 -29.88 -20.69 2.36
N GLU A 513 -29.56 -20.47 1.09
CA GLU A 513 -28.94 -19.22 0.64
C GLU A 513 -29.92 -18.03 0.80
N GLY A 514 -31.21 -18.22 0.45
CA GLY A 514 -32.28 -17.23 0.69
C GLY A 514 -32.41 -16.88 2.16
N ALA A 515 -32.34 -17.87 3.06
CA ALA A 515 -32.38 -17.65 4.49
C ALA A 515 -31.17 -16.80 4.97
N GLN A 516 -29.96 -17.07 4.47
CA GLN A 516 -28.78 -16.27 4.78
C GLN A 516 -28.87 -14.85 4.20
N GLN A 517 -29.42 -14.68 3.01
CA GLN A 517 -29.64 -13.37 2.41
C GLN A 517 -30.65 -12.54 3.20
N ARG A 518 -31.75 -13.15 3.66
CA ARG A 518 -32.72 -12.48 4.57
C ARG A 518 -32.08 -12.05 5.88
N MET A 519 -31.23 -12.90 6.46
CA MET A 519 -30.47 -12.54 7.67
C MET A 519 -29.56 -11.33 7.42
N ARG A 520 -28.85 -11.30 6.29
CA ARG A 520 -28.02 -10.17 5.88
C ARG A 520 -28.85 -8.92 5.65
N LEU A 521 -29.99 -9.02 4.98
CA LEU A 521 -30.93 -7.90 4.78
C LEU A 521 -31.39 -7.32 6.12
N GLY A 522 -31.71 -8.16 7.10
CA GLY A 522 -32.07 -7.74 8.46
C GLY A 522 -30.91 -7.01 9.16
N THR A 523 -29.69 -7.48 8.97
CA THR A 523 -28.48 -6.85 9.52
C THR A 523 -28.22 -5.48 8.89
N GLU A 524 -28.31 -5.37 7.56
CA GLU A 524 -28.14 -4.10 6.83
C GLU A 524 -29.26 -3.10 7.16
N LEU A 525 -30.51 -3.57 7.34
CA LEU A 525 -31.60 -2.72 7.83
C LEU A 525 -31.30 -2.15 9.22
N LEU A 526 -30.74 -2.94 10.14
CA LEU A 526 -30.37 -2.46 11.46
C LEU A 526 -29.21 -1.46 11.44
N ALA A 527 -28.31 -1.57 10.47
CA ALA A 527 -27.19 -0.64 10.29
C ALA A 527 -27.58 0.65 9.58
N LEU A 528 -28.70 0.65 8.85
CA LEU A 528 -29.18 1.81 8.08
C LEU A 528 -29.64 2.94 9.01
N SER A 529 -29.35 4.17 8.63
CA SER A 529 -29.84 5.38 9.29
C SER A 529 -29.83 6.54 8.29
N PRO A 530 -30.88 7.37 8.20
CA PRO A 530 -32.21 7.24 8.81
C PRO A 530 -33.12 6.22 8.11
N HIS A 531 -34.18 5.78 8.77
CA HIS A 531 -35.19 4.90 8.19
C HIS A 531 -36.32 5.69 7.56
N SER A 532 -36.70 5.30 6.36
CA SER A 532 -37.88 5.83 5.66
C SER A 532 -39.12 4.94 5.90
N PRO A 533 -40.33 5.38 5.52
CA PRO A 533 -41.50 4.52 5.54
C PRO A 533 -41.36 3.26 4.68
N ALA A 534 -40.65 3.35 3.56
CA ALA A 534 -40.36 2.22 2.67
C ALA A 534 -39.49 1.18 3.35
N THR A 535 -38.38 1.58 3.99
CA THR A 535 -37.49 0.66 4.71
C THR A 535 -38.17 0.02 5.93
N ARG A 536 -39.09 0.72 6.60
CA ARG A 536 -39.91 0.16 7.69
C ARG A 536 -40.89 -0.89 7.18
N ARG A 537 -41.48 -0.68 6.01
CA ARG A 537 -42.35 -1.66 5.37
C ARG A 537 -41.56 -2.92 5.00
N VAL A 538 -40.38 -2.81 4.38
CA VAL A 538 -39.50 -3.95 4.10
C VAL A 538 -39.13 -4.67 5.41
N ALA A 539 -38.83 -3.93 6.48
CA ALA A 539 -38.55 -4.56 7.79
C ALA A 539 -39.76 -5.35 8.33
N ALA A 540 -40.98 -4.85 8.13
CA ALA A 540 -42.20 -5.53 8.54
C ALA A 540 -42.43 -6.81 7.75
N GLU A 541 -42.26 -6.77 6.42
CA GLU A 541 -42.42 -7.93 5.53
C GLU A 541 -41.34 -8.99 5.77
N LEU A 542 -40.10 -8.59 6.11
CA LEU A 542 -38.98 -9.48 6.41
C LEU A 542 -39.17 -10.24 7.74
N MET A 543 -39.90 -9.70 8.70
CA MET A 543 -39.99 -10.27 10.05
C MET A 543 -40.51 -11.72 10.04
N HIS A 544 -41.51 -12.04 9.23
CA HIS A 544 -42.14 -13.34 9.21
C HIS A 544 -41.24 -14.44 8.62
N PRO A 545 -40.64 -14.24 7.41
CA PRO A 545 -39.68 -15.20 6.86
C PRO A 545 -38.43 -15.35 7.74
N LEU A 546 -37.90 -14.26 8.28
CA LEU A 546 -36.72 -14.29 9.15
C LEU A 546 -36.99 -15.08 10.45
N LEU A 547 -38.19 -14.96 11.00
CA LEU A 547 -38.61 -15.71 12.20
C LEU A 547 -38.74 -17.21 11.85
N ALA A 548 -39.32 -17.55 10.71
CA ALA A 548 -39.43 -18.93 10.24
C ALA A 548 -38.04 -19.57 10.04
N ASP A 549 -37.12 -18.85 9.41
CA ASP A 549 -35.73 -19.29 9.25
C ASP A 549 -35.02 -19.50 10.60
N ARG A 550 -35.28 -18.62 11.57
CA ARG A 550 -34.69 -18.71 12.92
C ARG A 550 -35.28 -19.87 13.74
N MET A 551 -36.57 -20.14 13.59
CA MET A 551 -37.24 -21.29 14.19
C MET A 551 -36.79 -22.61 13.59
N GLY A 552 -36.49 -22.60 12.25
CA GLY A 552 -35.94 -23.73 11.53
C GLY A 552 -34.43 -23.93 11.73
N GLU A 553 -33.78 -23.17 12.60
CA GLU A 553 -32.35 -23.21 12.88
C GLU A 553 -31.44 -22.97 11.63
N ARG A 554 -32.01 -22.37 10.57
CA ARG A 554 -31.28 -22.08 9.32
C ARG A 554 -30.35 -20.85 9.42
N ILE A 555 -30.64 -19.97 10.39
CA ILE A 555 -29.90 -18.74 10.63
C ILE A 555 -29.61 -18.51 12.10
N ALA A 556 -28.51 -17.80 12.38
CA ALA A 556 -28.09 -17.43 13.73
C ALA A 556 -28.39 -15.94 14.02
N PHE A 557 -29.67 -15.52 13.91
CA PHE A 557 -30.07 -14.14 14.21
C PHE A 557 -30.48 -14.00 15.69
N ASP A 558 -29.81 -13.13 16.44
CA ASP A 558 -30.00 -13.03 17.88
C ASP A 558 -31.34 -12.34 18.27
N LYS A 559 -31.84 -12.67 19.45
CA LYS A 559 -33.11 -12.14 19.96
C LYS A 559 -33.12 -10.60 20.09
N LYS A 560 -31.97 -9.99 20.42
CA LYS A 560 -31.85 -8.54 20.57
C LYS A 560 -31.97 -7.84 19.22
N SER A 561 -31.30 -8.36 18.17
CA SER A 561 -31.40 -7.86 16.81
C SER A 561 -32.80 -8.06 16.24
N MET A 562 -33.43 -9.22 16.50
CA MET A 562 -34.81 -9.46 16.14
C MET A 562 -35.78 -8.44 16.80
N SER A 563 -35.60 -8.18 18.08
CA SER A 563 -36.42 -7.18 18.81
C SER A 563 -36.19 -5.75 18.29
N LYS A 564 -34.96 -5.40 17.90
CA LYS A 564 -34.67 -4.11 17.29
C LYS A 564 -35.34 -3.98 15.92
N LEU A 565 -35.24 -5.02 15.07
CA LEU A 565 -35.87 -5.03 13.76
C LEU A 565 -37.39 -4.91 13.87
N LEU A 566 -38.00 -5.62 14.82
CA LEU A 566 -39.41 -5.50 15.15
C LEU A 566 -39.79 -4.06 15.58
N SER A 567 -38.94 -3.39 16.34
CA SER A 567 -39.20 -1.99 16.73
C SER A 567 -39.17 -1.03 15.58
N LEU A 568 -38.44 -1.35 14.50
CA LEU A 568 -38.41 -0.57 13.24
C LEU A 568 -39.66 -0.79 12.40
N SER A 569 -40.27 -1.96 12.45
CA SER A 569 -41.35 -2.39 11.55
C SER A 569 -42.73 -1.79 11.82
N ASP A 570 -42.91 -0.91 12.81
CA ASP A 570 -44.22 -0.37 13.21
C ASP A 570 -45.32 -1.44 13.42
N GLY A 571 -44.97 -2.71 13.43
CA GLY A 571 -45.88 -3.85 13.52
C GLY A 571 -46.43 -4.09 14.91
N ALA A 572 -47.52 -3.41 15.29
CA ALA A 572 -48.17 -3.60 16.60
C ALA A 572 -48.66 -5.03 16.82
N VAL A 573 -49.15 -5.69 15.77
CA VAL A 573 -49.63 -7.09 15.82
C VAL A 573 -48.47 -8.05 16.06
N LEU A 574 -47.39 -7.95 15.28
CA LEU A 574 -46.21 -8.79 15.45
C LEU A 574 -45.55 -8.59 16.82
N ARG A 575 -45.59 -7.38 17.38
CA ARG A 575 -45.12 -7.13 18.77
C ARG A 575 -45.93 -7.84 19.82
N ALA A 576 -47.23 -8.04 19.61
CA ALA A 576 -48.10 -8.76 20.53
C ALA A 576 -47.82 -10.28 20.56
N ASP A 577 -47.47 -10.85 19.40
CA ASP A 577 -47.28 -12.28 19.21
C ASP A 577 -45.89 -12.79 19.59
N LEU A 578 -44.86 -11.99 19.41
CA LEU A 578 -43.45 -12.38 19.63
C LEU A 578 -43.04 -12.72 21.06
N PRO A 579 -43.59 -12.10 22.15
CA PRO A 579 -43.20 -12.46 23.50
C PRO A 579 -43.53 -13.90 23.89
N ALA A 580 -44.53 -14.52 23.24
CA ALA A 580 -44.93 -15.89 23.48
C ALA A 580 -44.05 -16.95 22.81
N LEU A 581 -43.17 -16.54 21.90
CA LEU A 581 -42.31 -17.42 21.14
C LEU A 581 -41.01 -17.75 21.89
N THR A 582 -40.80 -19.05 22.14
CA THR A 582 -39.52 -19.56 22.63
C THR A 582 -38.61 -19.87 21.43
N LEU A 583 -37.66 -18.98 21.14
CA LEU A 583 -36.68 -19.22 20.12
C LEU A 583 -35.69 -20.33 20.53
N PRO A 584 -35.28 -21.24 19.60
CA PRO A 584 -34.22 -22.19 19.87
C PRO A 584 -32.98 -21.49 20.45
N ALA A 585 -32.27 -22.13 21.36
CA ALA A 585 -31.05 -21.58 21.91
C ALA A 585 -29.99 -21.45 20.79
N LEU A 586 -29.40 -20.28 20.67
CA LEU A 586 -28.21 -20.16 19.81
C LEU A 586 -27.04 -20.88 20.46
N VAL A 587 -26.44 -21.81 19.75
CA VAL A 587 -25.15 -22.35 20.18
C VAL A 587 -24.16 -21.17 20.07
N PRO A 588 -23.54 -20.76 21.20
CA PRO A 588 -22.59 -19.66 21.12
C PRO A 588 -21.46 -20.01 20.16
N PRO A 589 -21.09 -19.10 19.24
CA PRO A 589 -20.00 -19.35 18.33
C PRO A 589 -18.73 -19.64 19.15
N GLN A 590 -18.02 -20.70 18.78
CA GLN A 590 -16.76 -21.03 19.41
C GLN A 590 -15.65 -20.39 18.60
N GLU A 591 -15.11 -19.28 19.07
CA GLU A 591 -13.95 -18.63 18.44
C GLU A 591 -12.76 -19.60 18.31
N LEU A 592 -12.09 -19.52 17.20
CA LEU A 592 -10.91 -20.34 16.89
C LEU A 592 -9.84 -20.22 17.99
N SER A 593 -9.63 -19.01 18.50
CA SER A 593 -8.69 -18.70 19.60
C SER A 593 -9.04 -19.35 20.95
N LYS A 594 -10.31 -19.71 21.16
CA LYS A 594 -10.80 -20.30 22.43
C LYS A 594 -10.94 -21.83 22.37
N ARG A 595 -10.61 -22.46 21.25
CA ARG A 595 -10.67 -23.92 21.12
C ARG A 595 -9.58 -24.58 21.99
N ARG A 596 -9.98 -25.64 22.67
CA ARG A 596 -9.04 -26.45 23.46
C ARG A 596 -8.18 -27.38 22.61
N ARG A 597 -8.65 -27.75 21.40
CA ARG A 597 -7.95 -28.60 20.45
C ARG A 597 -7.84 -27.90 19.11
N PRO A 598 -6.71 -27.99 18.43
CA PRO A 598 -6.55 -27.40 17.12
C PRO A 598 -7.57 -27.99 16.13
N LEU A 599 -8.04 -27.17 15.23
CA LEU A 599 -8.82 -27.60 14.07
C LEU A 599 -7.92 -28.43 13.17
N ARG A 600 -8.39 -29.58 12.70
CA ARG A 600 -7.64 -30.42 11.78
C ARG A 600 -8.39 -30.57 10.47
N VAL A 601 -7.74 -30.26 9.37
CA VAL A 601 -8.28 -30.38 8.02
C VAL A 601 -7.27 -31.15 7.19
N HIS A 602 -7.73 -32.22 6.55
CA HIS A 602 -6.92 -32.98 5.60
C HIS A 602 -7.67 -33.04 4.26
N LEU A 603 -7.03 -32.64 3.19
CA LEU A 603 -7.56 -32.65 1.85
C LEU A 603 -6.61 -33.43 0.94
N ALA A 604 -7.07 -34.63 0.53
CA ALA A 604 -6.35 -35.50 -0.39
C ALA A 604 -6.76 -35.28 -1.85
N GLU A 605 -8.04 -34.95 -2.09
CA GLU A 605 -8.55 -34.78 -3.45
C GLU A 605 -8.05 -33.51 -4.11
N ARG A 606 -7.61 -33.62 -5.35
CA ARG A 606 -7.16 -32.48 -6.18
C ARG A 606 -8.27 -32.00 -7.09
N GLY A 607 -8.31 -30.72 -7.34
CA GLY A 607 -9.08 -30.12 -8.41
C GLY A 607 -8.39 -30.19 -9.77
N LEU A 608 -9.07 -29.74 -10.79
CA LEU A 608 -8.56 -29.68 -12.16
C LEU A 608 -7.90 -28.32 -12.50
N LEU A 609 -8.26 -27.26 -11.77
CA LEU A 609 -7.81 -25.89 -12.03
C LEU A 609 -6.78 -25.47 -10.98
N THR A 610 -5.64 -24.97 -11.42
CA THR A 610 -4.64 -24.38 -10.52
C THR A 610 -5.12 -23.01 -10.01
N ILE A 611 -5.20 -22.85 -8.70
CA ILE A 611 -5.48 -21.55 -8.08
C ILE A 611 -4.16 -20.91 -7.64
N HIS A 612 -3.81 -19.80 -8.27
CA HIS A 612 -2.61 -19.05 -7.91
C HIS A 612 -2.81 -18.11 -6.73
N ASP A 613 -4.02 -17.59 -6.59
CA ASP A 613 -4.42 -16.69 -5.49
C ASP A 613 -5.93 -16.66 -5.35
N ALA A 614 -6.42 -16.40 -4.15
CA ALA A 614 -7.84 -16.32 -3.86
C ALA A 614 -8.14 -15.20 -2.88
N ARG A 615 -9.27 -14.51 -3.07
CA ARG A 615 -9.76 -13.47 -2.16
C ARG A 615 -11.24 -13.73 -1.83
N ARG A 616 -11.57 -13.56 -0.55
CA ARG A 616 -12.96 -13.61 -0.10
C ARG A 616 -13.60 -12.24 -0.30
N LEU A 617 -14.79 -12.23 -0.88
CA LEU A 617 -15.59 -11.03 -1.08
C LEU A 617 -16.54 -10.80 0.11
N PRO A 618 -17.01 -9.56 0.34
CA PRO A 618 -17.91 -9.25 1.46
C PRO A 618 -19.23 -10.04 1.45
N ASP A 619 -19.67 -10.49 0.29
CA ASP A 619 -20.88 -11.33 0.12
C ASP A 619 -20.65 -12.81 0.41
N GLY A 620 -19.43 -13.20 0.79
CA GLY A 620 -19.06 -14.59 1.04
C GLY A 620 -18.70 -15.39 -0.20
N HIS A 621 -18.66 -14.76 -1.36
CA HIS A 621 -18.13 -15.32 -2.59
C HIS A 621 -16.60 -15.25 -2.63
N TYR A 622 -16.00 -15.86 -3.65
CA TYR A 622 -14.55 -15.85 -3.82
C TYR A 622 -14.17 -15.32 -5.20
N LEU A 623 -13.07 -14.60 -5.23
CA LEU A 623 -12.40 -14.15 -6.44
C LEU A 623 -11.11 -14.95 -6.56
N LEU A 624 -10.92 -15.66 -7.67
CA LEU A 624 -9.83 -16.59 -7.88
C LEU A 624 -8.96 -16.13 -9.04
N ALA A 625 -7.64 -16.19 -8.87
CA ALA A 625 -6.67 -16.00 -9.94
C ALA A 625 -6.23 -17.36 -10.49
N LEU A 626 -6.52 -17.61 -11.76
CA LEU A 626 -6.26 -18.88 -12.44
C LEU A 626 -5.09 -18.76 -13.46
N GLY A 627 -4.14 -17.88 -13.21
CA GLY A 627 -3.03 -17.63 -14.12
C GLY A 627 -3.51 -17.09 -15.47
N GLU A 628 -3.17 -17.75 -16.56
CA GLU A 628 -3.64 -17.40 -17.91
C GLU A 628 -5.15 -17.67 -18.12
N GLY A 629 -5.77 -18.48 -17.28
CA GLY A 629 -7.22 -18.70 -17.27
C GLY A 629 -8.03 -17.47 -16.82
N GLY A 630 -7.33 -16.44 -16.37
CA GLY A 630 -7.93 -15.18 -15.95
C GLY A 630 -8.33 -15.15 -14.49
N VAL A 631 -9.26 -14.26 -14.17
CA VAL A 631 -9.82 -14.11 -12.84
C VAL A 631 -11.29 -14.52 -12.86
N VAL A 632 -11.70 -15.33 -11.90
CA VAL A 632 -13.06 -15.89 -11.85
C VAL A 632 -13.70 -15.58 -10.50
N ARG A 633 -14.94 -15.10 -10.52
CA ARG A 633 -15.77 -15.00 -9.32
C ARG A 633 -16.64 -16.23 -9.21
N ILE A 634 -16.58 -16.89 -8.07
CA ILE A 634 -17.42 -18.05 -7.74
C ILE A 634 -18.26 -17.80 -6.50
N ASP A 635 -19.38 -18.48 -6.39
CA ASP A 635 -20.15 -18.52 -5.15
C ASP A 635 -19.50 -19.47 -4.12
N ARG A 636 -20.11 -19.57 -2.94
CA ARG A 636 -19.66 -20.48 -1.88
C ARG A 636 -19.74 -21.97 -2.23
N HIS A 637 -20.44 -22.33 -3.28
CA HIS A 637 -20.58 -23.71 -3.76
C HIS A 637 -19.67 -24.04 -4.94
N GLY A 638 -18.79 -23.10 -5.32
CA GLY A 638 -17.87 -23.25 -6.46
C GLY A 638 -18.49 -22.94 -7.82
N ARG A 639 -19.75 -22.49 -7.88
CA ARG A 639 -20.41 -22.13 -9.14
C ARG A 639 -19.86 -20.81 -9.65
N GLN A 640 -19.44 -20.78 -10.92
CA GLN A 640 -18.94 -19.57 -11.56
C GLN A 640 -20.06 -18.54 -11.78
N LEU A 641 -19.84 -17.32 -11.29
CA LEU A 641 -20.76 -16.19 -11.42
C LEU A 641 -20.29 -15.17 -12.46
N ALA A 642 -18.98 -14.96 -12.58
CA ALA A 642 -18.39 -14.05 -13.54
C ALA A 642 -16.96 -14.47 -13.88
N GLN A 643 -16.51 -14.11 -15.08
CA GLN A 643 -15.13 -14.29 -15.52
C GLN A 643 -14.58 -12.95 -16.02
N PHE A 644 -13.34 -12.68 -15.67
CA PHE A 644 -12.60 -11.48 -16.04
C PHE A 644 -11.39 -11.92 -16.88
N PRO A 645 -11.34 -11.54 -18.16
CA PRO A 645 -10.32 -12.03 -19.09
C PRO A 645 -8.98 -11.31 -18.93
N VAL A 646 -8.39 -11.43 -17.78
CA VAL A 646 -7.10 -10.82 -17.46
C VAL A 646 -6.22 -11.82 -16.73
N PRO A 647 -5.01 -12.12 -17.23
CA PRO A 647 -4.13 -13.06 -16.56
C PRO A 647 -3.74 -12.55 -15.18
N ALA A 648 -3.80 -13.43 -14.20
CA ALA A 648 -3.49 -13.07 -12.81
C ALA A 648 -2.89 -14.25 -12.05
N THR A 649 -1.83 -13.97 -11.31
CA THR A 649 -1.24 -14.87 -10.32
C THR A 649 -1.33 -14.30 -8.91
N ARG A 650 -1.73 -13.03 -8.77
CA ARG A 650 -1.97 -12.34 -7.49
C ARG A 650 -3.17 -11.41 -7.64
N LEU A 651 -3.87 -11.25 -6.53
CA LEU A 651 -5.04 -10.38 -6.42
C LEU A 651 -4.83 -9.40 -5.27
N VAL A 652 -5.17 -8.14 -5.51
CA VAL A 652 -5.26 -7.10 -4.48
C VAL A 652 -6.69 -6.60 -4.43
N MET A 653 -7.29 -6.56 -3.24
CA MET A 653 -8.68 -6.19 -3.08
C MET A 653 -8.84 -4.74 -2.61
N ALA A 654 -9.84 -4.06 -3.16
CA ALA A 654 -10.32 -2.83 -2.57
C ALA A 654 -11.07 -3.11 -1.27
N ALA A 655 -10.90 -2.27 -0.27
CA ALA A 655 -11.59 -2.40 1.03
C ALA A 655 -13.12 -2.47 0.90
N GLY A 656 -13.70 -1.81 -0.11
CA GLY A 656 -15.14 -1.89 -0.42
C GLY A 656 -15.59 -3.18 -1.11
N GLY A 657 -14.66 -4.06 -1.53
CA GLY A 657 -14.99 -5.32 -2.21
C GLY A 657 -15.54 -5.16 -3.63
N GLN A 658 -15.48 -3.98 -4.22
CA GLN A 658 -16.10 -3.66 -5.52
C GLN A 658 -15.07 -3.57 -6.64
N ARG A 659 -13.80 -3.45 -6.30
CA ARG A 659 -12.67 -3.33 -7.22
C ARG A 659 -11.55 -4.27 -6.79
N ALA A 660 -10.77 -4.71 -7.77
CA ALA A 660 -9.58 -5.51 -7.52
C ALA A 660 -8.47 -5.13 -8.51
N LEU A 661 -7.24 -5.45 -8.14
CA LEU A 661 -6.11 -5.43 -9.05
C LEU A 661 -5.68 -6.88 -9.30
N ALA A 662 -5.48 -7.20 -10.57
CA ALA A 662 -4.95 -8.46 -11.03
C ALA A 662 -3.49 -8.27 -11.41
N LEU A 663 -2.59 -9.02 -10.80
CA LEU A 663 -1.17 -8.93 -11.05
C LEU A 663 -0.66 -10.23 -11.66
N VAL A 664 0.15 -10.11 -12.69
CA VAL A 664 0.89 -11.22 -13.28
C VAL A 664 2.34 -10.81 -13.51
N GLN A 665 3.25 -11.69 -13.12
CA GLN A 665 4.67 -11.46 -13.35
C GLN A 665 5.04 -11.84 -14.79
N ARG A 666 5.77 -10.94 -15.45
CA ARG A 666 6.35 -11.12 -16.79
C ARG A 666 7.82 -10.74 -16.72
N ASP A 667 8.70 -11.71 -16.77
CA ASP A 667 10.14 -11.56 -16.50
C ASP A 667 10.41 -10.93 -15.12
N SER A 668 11.06 -9.76 -15.10
CA SER A 668 11.31 -8.99 -13.86
C SER A 668 10.23 -7.95 -13.54
N MET A 669 9.19 -7.85 -14.37
CA MET A 669 8.15 -6.84 -14.28
C MET A 669 6.81 -7.45 -13.86
N TRP A 670 6.02 -6.67 -13.15
CA TRP A 670 4.64 -7.00 -12.84
C TRP A 670 3.70 -6.19 -13.72
N ARG A 671 2.85 -6.88 -14.47
CA ARG A 671 1.71 -6.27 -15.14
C ARG A 671 0.55 -6.24 -14.17
N VAL A 672 -0.03 -5.07 -14.00
CA VAL A 672 -1.18 -4.83 -13.13
C VAL A 672 -2.35 -4.38 -13.98
N SER A 673 -3.47 -5.06 -13.83
CA SER A 673 -4.73 -4.73 -14.49
C SER A 673 -5.80 -4.44 -13.45
N ARG A 674 -6.71 -3.54 -13.75
CA ARG A 674 -7.82 -3.14 -12.87
C ARG A 674 -9.06 -3.98 -13.22
N ILE A 675 -9.72 -4.47 -12.21
CA ILE A 675 -11.00 -5.19 -12.32
C ILE A 675 -12.07 -4.35 -11.61
N ASP A 676 -13.13 -4.02 -12.34
CA ASP A 676 -14.35 -3.46 -11.78
C ASP A 676 -15.39 -4.58 -11.68
N LEU A 677 -15.66 -5.01 -10.45
CA LEU A 677 -16.58 -6.12 -10.17
C LEU A 677 -18.04 -5.72 -10.36
N ILE A 678 -18.35 -4.43 -10.30
CA ILE A 678 -19.69 -3.87 -10.51
C ILE A 678 -20.02 -3.86 -12.00
N ALA A 679 -19.20 -3.14 -12.76
CA ALA A 679 -19.37 -3.01 -14.21
C ALA A 679 -18.96 -4.28 -14.98
N ARG A 680 -18.38 -5.27 -14.30
CA ARG A 680 -17.80 -6.50 -14.89
C ARG A 680 -16.81 -6.19 -16.01
N LYS A 681 -15.96 -5.20 -15.78
CA LYS A 681 -14.98 -4.73 -16.75
C LYS A 681 -13.56 -4.91 -16.23
N VAL A 682 -12.64 -5.08 -17.17
CA VAL A 682 -11.20 -5.10 -16.92
C VAL A 682 -10.51 -4.05 -17.78
N SER A 683 -9.43 -3.49 -17.26
CA SER A 683 -8.57 -2.59 -18.02
C SER A 683 -7.12 -2.79 -17.63
N ASP A 684 -6.24 -2.85 -18.62
CA ASP A 684 -4.80 -2.80 -18.34
C ASP A 684 -4.44 -1.46 -17.72
N TRP A 685 -3.43 -1.48 -16.86
CA TRP A 685 -3.06 -0.27 -16.16
C TRP A 685 -1.56 0.01 -16.24
N ILE A 686 -0.72 -0.66 -15.45
CA ILE A 686 0.71 -0.38 -15.36
C ILE A 686 1.55 -1.65 -15.47
N ILE A 687 2.81 -1.47 -15.89
CA ILE A 687 3.84 -2.51 -15.85
C ILE A 687 5.01 -1.93 -15.08
N GLN A 688 5.35 -2.50 -13.92
CA GLN A 688 6.36 -1.96 -13.02
C GLN A 688 7.18 -3.08 -12.35
N PRO A 689 8.44 -2.83 -11.97
CA PRO A 689 9.27 -3.76 -11.20
C PRO A 689 8.87 -3.73 -9.72
N LEU A 690 7.65 -4.20 -9.43
CA LEU A 690 7.12 -4.27 -8.08
C LEU A 690 7.91 -5.29 -7.26
N ARG A 691 8.29 -4.90 -6.06
CA ARG A 691 8.98 -5.79 -5.13
C ARG A 691 8.10 -6.24 -3.97
N PHE A 692 7.36 -5.31 -3.42
CA PHE A 692 6.35 -5.52 -2.39
C PHE A 692 5.14 -4.64 -2.68
N TRP A 693 3.99 -5.03 -2.19
CA TRP A 693 2.75 -4.26 -2.30
C TRP A 693 1.79 -4.57 -1.17
N ALA A 694 0.85 -3.67 -0.93
CA ALA A 694 -0.25 -3.89 -0.01
C ALA A 694 -1.26 -4.88 -0.63
N ASP A 695 -1.66 -5.87 0.15
CA ASP A 695 -2.64 -6.89 -0.25
C ASP A 695 -4.06 -6.34 -0.40
N ASN A 696 -4.32 -5.19 0.25
CA ASN A 696 -5.57 -4.46 0.16
C ASN A 696 -5.27 -2.99 -0.15
N TYR A 697 -6.26 -2.27 -0.67
CA TYR A 697 -6.18 -0.82 -0.90
C TYR A 697 -7.55 -0.18 -0.70
N ASP A 698 -7.62 1.14 -0.64
CA ASP A 698 -8.86 1.87 -0.38
C ASP A 698 -9.80 2.01 -1.60
N GLY A 699 -9.50 1.33 -2.70
CA GLY A 699 -10.24 1.39 -3.98
C GLY A 699 -9.71 2.45 -4.94
N LEU A 700 -8.80 3.32 -4.48
CA LEU A 700 -8.21 4.39 -5.28
C LEU A 700 -6.68 4.45 -5.13
N ILE A 701 -6.17 4.52 -3.90
CA ILE A 701 -4.74 4.65 -3.62
C ILE A 701 -4.16 3.30 -3.17
N TRP A 702 -3.19 2.81 -3.93
CA TRP A 702 -2.50 1.56 -3.67
C TRP A 702 -1.04 1.79 -3.27
N ASN A 703 -0.60 1.19 -2.17
CA ASN A 703 0.75 1.32 -1.68
C ASN A 703 1.62 0.15 -2.17
N ALA A 704 2.81 0.46 -2.68
CA ALA A 704 3.75 -0.52 -3.20
C ALA A 704 5.20 -0.08 -3.04
N VAL A 705 6.13 -1.01 -3.24
CA VAL A 705 7.57 -0.74 -3.32
C VAL A 705 8.03 -1.00 -4.74
N ILE A 706 8.45 0.06 -5.44
CA ILE A 706 8.99 0.03 -6.80
C ILE A 706 10.48 0.40 -6.71
N ASP A 707 11.38 -0.41 -7.24
CA ASP A 707 12.84 -0.13 -7.28
C ASP A 707 13.46 0.25 -5.92
N ASN A 708 12.96 -0.11 -4.82
CA ASN A 708 13.37 0.35 -3.50
C ASN A 708 12.85 1.76 -3.12
N ARG A 709 11.75 2.20 -3.73
CA ARG A 709 11.00 3.40 -3.32
C ARG A 709 9.63 2.97 -2.82
N LEU A 710 9.24 3.47 -1.67
CA LEU A 710 7.87 3.32 -1.19
C LEU A 710 6.99 4.34 -1.90
N VAL A 711 5.93 3.90 -2.54
CA VAL A 711 5.05 4.73 -3.36
C VAL A 711 3.57 4.50 -3.03
N ALA A 712 2.78 5.56 -3.12
CA ALA A 712 1.32 5.51 -3.14
C ALA A 712 0.83 5.87 -4.54
N ILE A 713 0.16 4.95 -5.20
CA ILE A 713 -0.21 5.02 -6.62
C ILE A 713 -1.72 5.27 -6.74
N ASP A 714 -2.10 6.25 -7.53
CA ASP A 714 -3.51 6.55 -7.84
C ASP A 714 -4.02 5.63 -8.95
N SER A 715 -4.87 4.66 -8.59
CA SER A 715 -5.43 3.68 -9.52
C SER A 715 -6.54 4.24 -10.41
N SER A 716 -7.02 5.46 -10.20
CA SER A 716 -8.03 6.10 -11.07
C SER A 716 -7.44 6.61 -12.39
N LYS A 717 -6.13 6.72 -12.48
CA LYS A 717 -5.42 7.25 -13.65
C LYS A 717 -4.99 6.11 -14.58
N ASP A 718 -5.02 6.36 -15.89
CA ASP A 718 -4.62 5.36 -16.88
C ASP A 718 -3.10 5.17 -16.97
N GLN A 719 -2.35 6.13 -16.46
CA GLN A 719 -0.88 6.06 -16.36
C GLN A 719 -0.46 5.99 -14.89
N LEU A 720 0.80 5.60 -14.66
CA LEU A 720 1.38 5.60 -13.33
C LEU A 720 1.43 7.03 -12.78
N VAL A 721 0.56 7.33 -11.83
CA VAL A 721 0.58 8.58 -11.07
C VAL A 721 0.91 8.27 -9.62
N VAL A 722 2.08 8.73 -9.18
CA VAL A 722 2.53 8.59 -7.79
C VAL A 722 2.07 9.81 -7.01
N SER A 723 1.12 9.62 -6.11
CA SER A 723 0.57 10.68 -5.26
C SER A 723 1.46 11.01 -4.08
N TRP A 724 2.25 10.05 -3.61
CA TRP A 724 3.19 10.19 -2.50
C TRP A 724 4.31 9.17 -2.61
N GLN A 725 5.54 9.53 -2.20
CA GLN A 725 6.68 8.62 -2.24
C GLN A 725 7.74 8.93 -1.18
N VAL A 726 8.47 7.87 -0.81
CA VAL A 726 9.74 7.94 -0.08
C VAL A 726 10.81 7.31 -0.95
N ALA A 727 11.72 8.16 -1.47
CA ALA A 727 12.75 7.72 -2.41
C ALA A 727 14.11 7.43 -1.74
N ASP A 728 14.44 8.17 -0.66
CA ASP A 728 15.75 8.12 -0.01
C ASP A 728 15.76 7.09 1.14
N LEU A 729 15.48 5.83 0.83
CA LEU A 729 15.56 4.75 1.81
C LEU A 729 17.04 4.43 2.10
N PRO A 730 17.47 4.31 3.38
CA PRO A 730 18.87 4.11 3.76
C PRO A 730 19.39 2.69 3.47
N GLY A 731 18.52 1.80 3.07
CA GLY A 731 18.83 0.41 2.79
C GLY A 731 17.81 -0.25 1.87
N ARG A 732 18.01 -1.53 1.60
CA ARG A 732 17.12 -2.32 0.76
C ARG A 732 15.90 -2.75 1.57
N VAL A 733 14.69 -2.56 1.02
CA VAL A 733 13.46 -3.11 1.61
C VAL A 733 13.51 -4.63 1.56
N VAL A 734 13.37 -5.28 2.72
CA VAL A 734 13.40 -6.74 2.87
C VAL A 734 12.05 -7.30 3.27
N ALA A 735 11.18 -6.49 3.89
CA ALA A 735 9.81 -6.87 4.18
C ALA A 735 8.92 -5.62 4.21
N PHE A 736 7.65 -5.83 3.91
CA PHE A 736 6.62 -4.81 3.87
C PHE A 736 5.32 -5.42 4.37
N GLN A 737 4.62 -4.72 5.22
CA GLN A 737 3.31 -5.10 5.74
C GLN A 737 2.44 -3.87 5.91
N GLU A 738 1.19 -3.98 5.54
CA GLU A 738 0.19 -2.96 5.76
C GLU A 738 -0.97 -3.55 6.56
N GLU A 739 -1.28 -2.94 7.66
CA GLU A 739 -2.46 -3.22 8.48
C GLU A 739 -3.30 -1.94 8.54
N LEU A 740 -4.56 -2.03 8.88
CA LEU A 740 -5.60 -0.98 8.80
C LEU A 740 -5.12 0.49 8.83
N ASP A 741 -4.29 0.85 9.79
CA ASP A 741 -3.85 2.22 10.06
C ASP A 741 -2.33 2.40 10.10
N VAL A 742 -1.58 1.30 9.93
CA VAL A 742 -0.11 1.31 10.03
C VAL A 742 0.51 0.54 8.87
N GLN A 743 1.47 1.18 8.22
CA GLN A 743 2.33 0.58 7.21
C GLN A 743 3.73 0.42 7.79
N THR A 744 4.28 -0.78 7.73
CA THR A 744 5.57 -1.13 8.31
C THR A 744 6.53 -1.63 7.23
N LEU A 745 7.73 -1.06 7.20
CA LEU A 745 8.83 -1.51 6.34
C LEU A 745 9.99 -2.00 7.18
N LEU A 746 10.63 -3.07 6.73
CA LEU A 746 11.94 -3.46 7.21
C LEU A 746 12.98 -3.19 6.13
N LEU A 747 14.05 -2.53 6.54
CA LEU A 747 15.16 -2.13 5.67
C LEU A 747 16.45 -2.81 6.14
N ALA A 748 17.11 -3.53 5.25
CA ALA A 748 18.45 -4.01 5.48
C ALA A 748 19.45 -2.91 5.12
N THR A 749 20.22 -2.46 6.10
CA THR A 749 21.26 -1.44 5.94
C THR A 749 22.64 -2.04 6.24
N ALA A 750 23.70 -1.33 5.94
CA ALA A 750 25.05 -1.77 6.27
C ALA A 750 25.31 -1.91 7.79
N GLU A 751 24.54 -1.22 8.62
CA GLU A 751 24.73 -1.17 10.07
C GLU A 751 23.77 -2.10 10.83
N GLY A 752 22.76 -2.65 10.16
CA GLY A 752 21.72 -3.48 10.77
C GLY A 752 20.40 -3.42 10.02
N ILE A 753 19.34 -3.71 10.73
CA ILE A 753 17.97 -3.70 10.24
C ILE A 753 17.28 -2.48 10.81
N GLN A 754 16.54 -1.73 9.97
CA GLN A 754 15.69 -0.64 10.42
C GLN A 754 14.22 -1.00 10.21
N GLN A 755 13.37 -0.72 11.19
CA GLN A 755 11.93 -0.77 11.07
C GLN A 755 11.37 0.64 11.00
N TRP A 756 10.65 0.95 9.92
CA TRP A 756 9.98 2.22 9.73
C TRP A 756 8.48 1.99 9.75
N ARG A 757 7.77 2.80 10.52
CA ARG A 757 6.31 2.73 10.62
C ARG A 757 5.69 4.05 10.20
N TYR A 758 4.68 3.95 9.33
CA TYR A 758 3.89 5.07 8.84
C TYR A 758 2.44 4.91 9.27
N GLN A 759 1.84 5.99 9.73
CA GLN A 759 0.41 6.06 9.99
C GLN A 759 -0.34 6.25 8.68
N LEU A 760 -1.36 5.42 8.45
CA LEU A 760 -2.28 5.57 7.33
C LEU A 760 -3.59 6.23 7.81
N PRO A 761 -4.32 6.91 6.93
CA PRO A 761 -4.00 7.23 5.54
C PRO A 761 -3.06 8.42 5.37
N ALA A 762 -2.75 9.16 6.43
CA ALA A 762 -1.96 10.40 6.40
C ALA A 762 -0.51 10.21 5.94
N ARG A 763 -0.01 8.97 5.89
CA ARG A 763 1.38 8.60 5.54
C ARG A 763 2.43 9.34 6.34
N ARG A 764 2.08 9.63 7.60
CA ARG A 764 2.96 10.26 8.56
C ARG A 764 3.91 9.25 9.15
N LEU A 765 5.21 9.53 9.12
CA LEU A 765 6.20 8.69 9.78
C LEU A 765 6.01 8.73 11.30
N LEU A 766 5.66 7.58 11.88
CA LEU A 766 5.49 7.42 13.33
C LEU A 766 6.83 7.20 14.02
N GLN A 767 7.63 6.27 13.49
CA GLN A 767 8.83 5.83 14.16
C GLN A 767 9.84 5.22 13.20
N ARG A 768 11.13 5.35 13.56
CA ARG A 768 12.27 4.68 12.93
C ARG A 768 13.11 4.05 14.00
N ASP A 769 13.16 2.73 14.01
CA ASP A 769 13.96 1.96 14.95
C ASP A 769 15.08 1.25 14.22
N SER A 770 16.24 1.12 14.88
CA SER A 770 17.41 0.46 14.32
C SER A 770 17.86 -0.69 15.23
N PHE A 771 18.09 -1.85 14.63
CA PHE A 771 18.46 -3.08 15.29
C PHE A 771 19.76 -3.61 14.69
N PRO A 772 20.65 -4.20 15.48
CA PRO A 772 21.83 -4.86 14.93
C PRO A 772 21.42 -6.04 14.06
N HIS A 773 22.28 -6.44 13.12
CA HIS A 773 22.08 -7.68 12.39
C HIS A 773 21.99 -8.85 13.36
N PRO A 774 21.04 -9.77 13.16
CA PRO A 774 20.99 -11.00 13.93
C PRO A 774 22.32 -11.73 13.85
N ARG A 775 22.86 -12.19 14.98
CA ARG A 775 24.13 -12.94 15.02
C ARG A 775 23.97 -14.36 14.51
N ASP A 776 22.83 -14.97 14.81
CA ASP A 776 22.49 -16.33 14.42
C ASP A 776 21.62 -16.33 13.16
N PRO A 777 21.62 -17.42 12.39
CA PRO A 777 20.73 -17.59 11.27
C PRO A 777 19.26 -17.35 11.64
N VAL A 778 18.54 -16.60 10.82
CA VAL A 778 17.13 -16.27 11.01
C VAL A 778 16.36 -16.86 9.84
N LEU A 779 15.36 -17.67 10.13
CA LEU A 779 14.45 -18.23 9.12
C LEU A 779 13.58 -17.15 8.49
N ALA A 780 12.98 -16.29 9.33
CA ALA A 780 12.15 -15.19 8.88
C ALA A 780 12.32 -13.96 9.76
N LEU A 781 12.22 -12.79 9.10
CA LEU A 781 12.18 -11.49 9.73
C LEU A 781 10.86 -10.83 9.33
N LEU A 782 9.94 -10.71 10.29
CA LEU A 782 8.60 -10.25 10.04
C LEU A 782 8.40 -8.83 10.60
N PRO A 783 7.79 -7.92 9.84
CA PRO A 783 7.41 -6.61 10.34
C PRO A 783 6.42 -6.74 11.49
N HIS A 784 6.43 -5.80 12.42
CA HIS A 784 5.44 -5.76 13.48
C HIS A 784 4.83 -4.36 13.61
N SER A 785 3.56 -4.24 13.26
CA SER A 785 2.84 -2.95 13.23
C SER A 785 2.67 -2.32 14.62
N ALA A 786 2.41 -3.13 15.64
CA ALA A 786 2.12 -2.66 17.00
C ALA A 786 3.34 -2.60 17.93
N ARG A 787 4.52 -3.08 17.52
CA ARG A 787 5.72 -3.13 18.35
C ARG A 787 6.89 -2.41 17.70
N ASP A 788 7.78 -1.91 18.54
CA ASP A 788 8.94 -1.13 18.10
C ASP A 788 10.00 -1.99 17.40
N ALA A 789 9.98 -3.31 17.57
CA ALA A 789 10.96 -4.21 16.99
C ALA A 789 10.30 -5.33 16.14
N PRO A 790 10.98 -5.78 15.07
CA PRO A 790 10.49 -6.86 14.22
C PRO A 790 10.43 -8.19 14.97
N THR A 791 9.62 -9.09 14.47
CA THR A 791 9.55 -10.47 14.95
C THR A 791 10.64 -11.31 14.26
N LEU A 792 11.49 -11.96 15.04
CA LEU A 792 12.52 -12.87 14.56
C LEU A 792 12.03 -14.31 14.72
N VAL A 793 12.10 -15.09 13.67
CA VAL A 793 11.78 -16.52 13.70
C VAL A 793 13.05 -17.32 13.42
N ARG A 794 13.38 -18.28 14.29
CA ARG A 794 14.51 -19.19 14.18
C ARG A 794 14.02 -20.62 14.18
N GLU A 795 14.66 -21.43 13.40
CA GLU A 795 14.49 -22.88 13.46
C GLU A 795 15.50 -23.45 14.45
N MET A 796 15.01 -24.31 15.34
CA MET A 796 15.79 -24.92 16.42
C MET A 796 15.52 -26.41 16.50
N GLY A 797 16.49 -27.16 16.97
CA GLY A 797 16.40 -28.64 17.14
C GLY A 797 16.80 -29.41 15.88
N GLU A 798 16.75 -30.72 15.94
CA GLU A 798 17.07 -31.61 14.83
C GLU A 798 16.07 -32.80 14.79
N GLY A 799 15.78 -33.27 13.60
CA GLY A 799 14.90 -34.44 13.37
C GLY A 799 13.50 -34.25 13.97
N ALA A 800 13.01 -35.23 14.70
CA ALA A 800 11.66 -35.22 15.27
C ALA A 800 11.44 -34.18 16.39
N HIS A 801 12.47 -33.48 16.82
CA HIS A 801 12.39 -32.43 17.85
C HIS A 801 12.59 -31.01 17.29
N GLN A 802 12.31 -30.81 16.02
CA GLN A 802 12.31 -29.47 15.42
C GLN A 802 11.20 -28.59 16.00
N TYR A 803 11.54 -27.34 16.27
CA TYR A 803 10.59 -26.31 16.67
C TYR A 803 11.00 -24.93 16.16
N LEU A 804 10.05 -24.05 16.02
CA LEU A 804 10.31 -22.66 15.71
C LEU A 804 10.35 -21.84 17.00
N GLN A 805 11.39 -21.05 17.15
CA GLN A 805 11.51 -20.08 18.21
C GLN A 805 11.19 -18.70 17.67
N VAL A 806 10.10 -18.10 18.18
CA VAL A 806 9.60 -16.79 17.74
C VAL A 806 9.94 -15.77 18.81
N HIS A 807 10.77 -14.82 18.47
CA HIS A 807 11.15 -13.69 19.31
C HIS A 807 10.42 -12.43 18.86
N HIS A 808 9.48 -11.99 19.63
CA HIS A 808 8.89 -10.67 19.43
C HIS A 808 9.75 -9.60 20.08
N GLY A 809 10.04 -8.54 19.36
CA GLY A 809 10.85 -7.45 19.89
C GLY A 809 10.25 -6.87 21.17
N GLY A 810 11.09 -6.73 22.20
CA GLY A 810 10.70 -6.27 23.54
C GLY A 810 10.03 -7.31 24.44
N ALA A 811 9.76 -8.53 23.97
CA ALA A 811 9.28 -9.61 24.81
C ALA A 811 10.45 -10.30 25.56
N THR A 812 10.23 -10.64 26.83
CA THR A 812 11.24 -11.26 27.69
C THR A 812 11.44 -12.75 27.44
N ALA A 813 10.46 -13.44 26.86
CA ALA A 813 10.52 -14.87 26.57
C ALA A 813 10.11 -15.16 25.11
N PRO A 814 10.84 -16.05 24.42
CA PRO A 814 10.46 -16.49 23.09
C PRO A 814 9.25 -17.42 23.15
N ILE A 815 8.45 -17.40 22.10
CA ILE A 815 7.38 -18.36 21.87
C ILE A 815 7.99 -19.58 21.18
N THR A 816 7.66 -20.78 21.66
CA THR A 816 8.08 -22.05 21.05
C THR A 816 6.91 -22.69 20.33
N LEU A 817 7.05 -22.89 19.02
CA LEU A 817 6.08 -23.59 18.17
C LEU A 817 6.65 -24.96 17.83
N PRO A 818 6.11 -26.06 18.37
CA PRO A 818 6.57 -27.39 18.01
C PRO A 818 6.15 -27.72 16.57
N LEU A 819 7.10 -28.14 15.74
CA LEU A 819 6.84 -28.71 14.43
C LEU A 819 6.52 -30.20 14.65
N GLN A 820 5.30 -30.61 14.38
CA GLN A 820 4.83 -31.97 14.67
C GLN A 820 5.35 -33.03 13.69
N VAL A 821 6.00 -32.59 12.63
CA VAL A 821 6.58 -33.44 11.59
C VAL A 821 7.96 -32.86 11.26
N ILE A 822 8.90 -33.69 10.87
CA ILE A 822 10.17 -33.24 10.31
C ILE A 822 9.85 -32.35 9.10
N CYS A 823 10.26 -31.09 9.14
CA CYS A 823 9.86 -30.10 8.15
C CYS A 823 11.09 -29.64 7.38
N TYR A 824 11.01 -29.70 6.06
CA TYR A 824 12.00 -29.10 5.19
C TYR A 824 11.52 -27.70 4.76
N PHE A 825 12.40 -26.73 4.83
CA PHE A 825 12.18 -25.36 4.38
C PHE A 825 10.88 -24.70 4.91
N PRO A 826 10.70 -24.59 6.23
CA PRO A 826 9.53 -23.93 6.76
C PRO A 826 9.48 -22.45 6.32
N GLU A 827 8.37 -22.03 5.76
CA GLU A 827 8.07 -20.63 5.48
C GLU A 827 7.14 -20.08 6.55
N VAL A 828 7.47 -18.93 7.11
CA VAL A 828 6.68 -18.28 8.15
C VAL A 828 6.20 -16.92 7.68
N THR A 829 4.90 -16.69 7.81
CA THR A 829 4.28 -15.39 7.56
C THR A 829 3.42 -14.98 8.75
N GLN A 830 3.21 -13.69 8.92
CA GLN A 830 2.35 -13.14 9.98
C GLN A 830 1.26 -12.29 9.35
N ALA A 831 0.01 -12.50 9.76
CA ALA A 831 -1.12 -11.71 9.31
C ALA A 831 -2.19 -11.64 10.41
N ALA A 832 -2.71 -10.45 10.68
CA ALA A 832 -3.82 -10.18 11.61
C ALA A 832 -3.67 -10.88 12.98
N GLY A 833 -2.45 -10.94 13.52
CA GLY A 833 -2.16 -11.56 14.81
C GLY A 833 -1.95 -13.07 14.78
N PHE A 834 -2.04 -13.73 13.63
CA PHE A 834 -1.73 -15.15 13.44
C PHE A 834 -0.33 -15.34 12.88
N LEU A 835 0.34 -16.41 13.28
CA LEU A 835 1.53 -16.96 12.65
C LEU A 835 1.10 -18.13 11.77
N LEU A 836 1.49 -18.07 10.52
CA LEU A 836 1.20 -19.08 9.51
C LEU A 836 2.51 -19.75 9.12
N VAL A 837 2.64 -21.04 9.42
CA VAL A 837 3.83 -21.83 9.12
C VAL A 837 3.48 -22.85 8.06
N ARG A 838 4.19 -22.81 6.93
CA ARG A 838 4.08 -23.76 5.84
C ARG A 838 5.34 -24.59 5.78
N SER A 839 5.21 -25.88 5.61
CA SER A 839 6.35 -26.80 5.59
C SER A 839 6.02 -28.05 4.78
N HIS A 840 7.01 -28.66 4.16
CA HIS A 840 6.88 -29.94 3.49
C HIS A 840 7.42 -31.04 4.40
N PRO A 841 6.65 -32.10 4.67
CA PRO A 841 7.15 -33.32 5.29
C PRO A 841 8.18 -34.02 4.39
N ASP A 842 8.89 -35.02 4.93
CA ASP A 842 9.94 -35.80 4.26
C ASP A 842 9.58 -36.40 2.90
N ASP A 843 8.31 -36.67 2.65
CA ASP A 843 7.84 -37.30 1.41
C ASP A 843 7.66 -36.33 0.24
N ASN A 844 7.82 -35.01 0.43
CA ASN A 844 7.62 -33.94 -0.54
C ASN A 844 6.25 -33.94 -1.27
N SER A 845 5.35 -34.85 -0.90
CA SER A 845 4.04 -35.01 -1.53
C SER A 845 2.93 -34.28 -0.78
N THR A 846 3.18 -33.92 0.46
CA THR A 846 2.21 -33.31 1.35
C THR A 846 2.71 -31.96 1.85
N LEU A 847 1.86 -30.93 1.83
CA LEU A 847 2.15 -29.65 2.45
C LEU A 847 1.40 -29.56 3.78
N ALA A 848 2.11 -29.26 4.85
CA ALA A 848 1.54 -28.95 6.14
C ALA A 848 1.47 -27.44 6.36
N CYS A 849 0.31 -26.92 6.73
CA CYS A 849 0.13 -25.54 7.13
C CYS A 849 -0.37 -25.48 8.59
N LEU A 850 0.36 -24.80 9.44
CA LEU A 850 0.00 -24.55 10.84
C LEU A 850 -0.46 -23.10 10.98
N VAL A 851 -1.60 -22.92 11.64
CA VAL A 851 -2.07 -21.61 12.09
C VAL A 851 -1.90 -21.55 13.58
N ALA A 852 -1.11 -20.60 14.06
CA ALA A 852 -0.87 -20.39 15.49
C ALA A 852 -1.22 -18.96 15.90
N ASP A 853 -1.64 -18.80 17.14
CA ASP A 853 -1.81 -17.48 17.74
C ASP A 853 -0.44 -16.81 17.86
N GLY A 854 -0.28 -15.67 17.23
CA GLY A 854 0.99 -14.94 17.16
C GLY A 854 1.49 -14.42 18.51
N ARG A 855 0.64 -14.40 19.53
CA ARG A 855 0.98 -13.89 20.85
C ARG A 855 1.32 -15.00 21.86
N THR A 856 0.63 -16.12 21.77
CA THR A 856 0.76 -17.24 22.71
C THR A 856 1.52 -18.43 22.13
N GLY A 857 1.60 -18.52 20.79
CA GLY A 857 2.14 -19.71 20.12
C GLY A 857 1.21 -20.93 20.15
N THR A 858 -0.02 -20.77 20.59
CA THR A 858 -0.99 -21.86 20.63
C THR A 858 -1.37 -22.25 19.21
N ILE A 859 -1.23 -23.52 18.83
CA ILE A 859 -1.66 -24.03 17.53
C ILE A 859 -3.19 -24.06 17.49
N LEU A 860 -3.77 -23.32 16.57
CA LEU A 860 -5.22 -23.16 16.42
C LEU A 860 -5.79 -24.06 15.32
N ALA A 861 -5.03 -24.20 14.20
CA ALA A 861 -5.41 -25.08 13.12
C ALA A 861 -4.19 -25.79 12.52
N GLN A 862 -4.44 -27.01 12.01
CA GLN A 862 -3.48 -27.85 11.33
C GLN A 862 -4.14 -28.30 10.01
N LEU A 863 -3.54 -27.87 8.90
CA LEU A 863 -4.02 -28.20 7.55
C LEU A 863 -2.98 -29.11 6.90
N GLN A 864 -3.44 -30.17 6.29
CA GLN A 864 -2.64 -31.12 5.55
C GLN A 864 -3.18 -31.24 4.14
N LEU A 865 -2.35 -30.97 3.14
CA LEU A 865 -2.72 -30.92 1.73
C LEU A 865 -1.82 -31.88 0.96
N ASP A 866 -2.39 -32.94 0.42
CA ASP A 866 -1.63 -33.90 -0.34
C ASP A 866 -1.36 -33.40 -1.78
N GLU A 867 -0.23 -33.75 -2.34
CA GLU A 867 0.19 -33.38 -3.69
C GLU A 867 0.09 -31.88 -4.00
N CYS A 868 0.66 -31.06 -3.13
CA CYS A 868 0.63 -29.60 -3.22
C CYS A 868 2.06 -29.05 -3.22
N ASP A 869 2.37 -28.21 -4.20
CA ASP A 869 3.69 -27.56 -4.32
C ASP A 869 3.64 -26.11 -3.80
N ALA A 870 2.52 -25.43 -3.93
CA ALA A 870 2.38 -24.02 -3.59
C ALA A 870 1.03 -23.68 -2.96
N THR A 871 1.07 -22.84 -1.93
CA THR A 871 -0.15 -22.31 -1.29
C THR A 871 -0.09 -20.81 -1.14
N ARG A 872 -1.27 -20.20 -1.02
CA ARG A 872 -1.47 -18.81 -0.60
C ARG A 872 -2.42 -18.75 0.56
N VAL A 873 -2.10 -17.88 1.50
CA VAL A 873 -2.96 -17.67 2.67
C VAL A 873 -3.20 -16.19 2.85
N HIS A 874 -4.44 -15.82 3.04
CA HIS A 874 -4.87 -14.46 3.38
C HIS A 874 -5.71 -14.49 4.65
N VAL A 875 -5.55 -13.47 5.46
CA VAL A 875 -6.35 -13.26 6.68
C VAL A 875 -7.06 -11.92 6.55
N ASN A 876 -8.38 -11.98 6.39
CA ASN A 876 -9.23 -10.79 6.25
C ASN A 876 -10.56 -11.01 6.96
N ASP A 877 -11.09 -9.96 7.58
CA ASP A 877 -12.44 -9.91 8.16
C ASP A 877 -12.80 -11.12 9.04
N GLY A 878 -11.85 -11.58 9.87
CA GLY A 878 -12.06 -12.73 10.72
C GLY A 878 -12.02 -14.09 10.02
N HIS A 879 -11.59 -14.14 8.75
CA HIS A 879 -11.44 -15.38 7.98
C HIS A 879 -9.98 -15.64 7.61
N ILE A 880 -9.57 -16.90 7.65
CA ILE A 880 -8.31 -17.38 7.10
C ILE A 880 -8.64 -18.15 5.82
N LEU A 881 -8.27 -17.57 4.69
CA LEU A 881 -8.49 -18.15 3.38
C LEU A 881 -7.18 -18.73 2.86
N LEU A 882 -7.14 -20.03 2.60
CA LEU A 882 -6.02 -20.72 1.97
C LEU A 882 -6.45 -21.26 0.61
N CYS A 883 -5.62 -21.09 -0.38
CA CYS A 883 -5.76 -21.76 -1.68
C CYS A 883 -4.43 -22.40 -2.09
N ASP A 884 -4.50 -23.39 -2.96
CA ASP A 884 -3.34 -24.11 -3.46
C ASP A 884 -3.34 -24.32 -4.98
N ASP A 885 -2.18 -24.73 -5.48
CA ASP A 885 -1.98 -25.05 -6.89
C ASP A 885 -2.67 -26.35 -7.34
N ALA A 886 -3.16 -27.15 -6.39
CA ALA A 886 -3.98 -28.33 -6.64
C ALA A 886 -5.49 -28.01 -6.74
N GLY A 887 -5.89 -26.74 -6.82
CA GLY A 887 -7.26 -26.30 -7.06
C GLY A 887 -8.18 -26.37 -5.84
N ARG A 888 -7.60 -26.34 -4.64
CA ARG A 888 -8.36 -26.39 -3.39
C ARG A 888 -8.42 -25.02 -2.74
N LEU A 889 -9.56 -24.75 -2.13
CA LEU A 889 -9.83 -23.54 -1.36
C LEU A 889 -10.32 -23.94 0.04
N ILE A 890 -9.74 -23.37 1.08
CA ILE A 890 -10.11 -23.58 2.47
C ILE A 890 -10.40 -22.23 3.08
N ASP A 891 -11.60 -22.02 3.56
CA ASP A 891 -12.02 -20.81 4.28
C ASP A 891 -12.34 -21.18 5.73
N ILE A 892 -11.58 -20.65 6.68
CA ILE A 892 -11.77 -20.86 8.11
C ILE A 892 -12.34 -19.58 8.71
N ASP A 893 -13.56 -19.66 9.21
CA ASP A 893 -14.18 -18.61 10.01
C ASP A 893 -13.60 -18.64 11.43
N CYS A 894 -12.87 -17.60 11.79
CA CYS A 894 -12.21 -17.50 13.10
C CYS A 894 -13.17 -17.25 14.25
N GLU A 895 -14.34 -16.67 14.00
CA GLU A 895 -15.36 -16.38 15.01
C GLU A 895 -16.17 -17.63 15.38
N ASN A 896 -16.47 -18.46 14.40
CA ASN A 896 -17.33 -19.63 14.54
C ASN A 896 -16.56 -20.96 14.50
N SER A 897 -15.27 -20.95 14.18
CA SER A 897 -14.44 -22.14 13.93
C SER A 897 -15.03 -23.07 12.85
N GLN A 898 -15.80 -22.54 11.92
CA GLN A 898 -16.34 -23.29 10.80
C GLN A 898 -15.32 -23.35 9.67
N VAL A 899 -15.27 -24.48 9.01
CA VAL A 899 -14.40 -24.68 7.83
C VAL A 899 -15.27 -24.91 6.63
N HIS A 900 -15.00 -24.15 5.59
CA HIS A 900 -15.60 -24.36 4.28
C HIS A 900 -14.50 -24.74 3.30
N THR A 901 -14.68 -25.83 2.59
CA THR A 901 -13.72 -26.35 1.62
C THR A 901 -14.35 -26.47 0.26
N LEU A 902 -13.62 -26.07 -0.76
CA LEU A 902 -13.99 -26.24 -2.16
C LEU A 902 -12.84 -26.87 -2.92
N THR A 903 -13.17 -27.76 -3.84
CA THR A 903 -12.23 -28.31 -4.81
C THR A 903 -12.79 -28.01 -6.21
N LEU A 904 -12.02 -27.26 -6.99
CA LEU A 904 -12.45 -26.81 -8.32
C LEU A 904 -12.20 -27.91 -9.35
N ALA A 905 -13.29 -28.38 -9.95
CA ALA A 905 -13.26 -29.41 -10.97
C ALA A 905 -13.09 -28.84 -12.39
#